data_4a12d7f8c8933bd5510f8c310c7f4fed
#
_entry.id   4a12d7f8c8933bd5510f8c310c7f4fed
#
_cell.length_a   1.000
_cell.length_b   1.000
_cell.length_c   1.000
_cell.angle_alpha   90.00
_cell.angle_beta   90.00
_cell.angle_gamma   90.00
#
_symmetry.space_group_name_H-M   'P 1'
#
loop_
_entity.id
_entity.type
_entity.pdbx_description
1 polymer ?
#
loop_
_entity_poly.entity_id
_entity_poly.type
_entity_poly.pdbx_seq_one_letter_code
_entity_poly.pdbx_strand_id
1 'polypeptide(L)'
;MTPRAALVTLLLAAWSAPSVAQALHPGSGAQSVEVGAGSNASGSQSTALGNGAQATGSHSTATGQGSHATGSNSTATGQDANASGTSSTATGQGSQATGSNSTATGQDANASGESSTATGQGSQATGDNSTATGQGATASGESSTATGQGSQATGSNSTATGQDANASGESSTATGQGSQATGSNSTATGQGATASGESSTATGQGSQATGDNSTATGQDANASGESSTAMGQGSQATGSNSTATGQDAIASGESSTAMGQGSQATGDNSTATGQDANASGESSTATGQGSQATGDNSTATGQDANASGESSTATGQGSQATGDNSTATGQDATASGESSTATGQDSQATGDNSTATGQDANASGESSTATGQGSQATGSNSTATGQDATASGESSTATGQGSQATGSNSTATGQDATASGASSTATGQGSQATGSNSTATGQDANASGESSTATGQGSQATGDNSTATGQGATASGESSTATGQGSQATGSNSTANGAGAAATGHQSTALGAGAQAAGSQGVASGWNANASGTQGVAIGGNASAQGNQSIALGANASATGDHSIALGAGSQATGSNSVALGQGSIADRDNSVSVGSDGGERNVTNVANGWHDTDAVNFRQLREVARYAYSGIAAATALAMIPDVDAGKTFSIGVGTGGYLGYQAVAVGASARLGQNLKVRVGAGISAASTTWGAGASYSW
;
A
#
# COMPACT_ATOMS: atom_id res chain seq x y z
N MET A 1 -34.11 9.36 55.45
CA MET A 1 -35.10 9.03 56.54
C MET A 1 -34.31 9.03 57.83
N THR A 2 -34.80 9.81 58.72
CA THR A 2 -34.39 10.33 60.03
C THR A 2 -33.49 9.46 60.89
N PRO A 3 -32.43 10.02 61.56
CA PRO A 3 -31.67 9.33 62.59
C PRO A 3 -32.46 9.39 63.94
N ARG A 4 -32.62 8.26 64.55
CA ARG A 4 -33.14 8.17 65.95
C ARG A 4 -31.94 8.34 66.87
N ALA A 5 -32.01 9.45 67.63
CA ALA A 5 -31.18 9.64 68.81
C ALA A 5 -31.58 8.60 69.89
N ALA A 6 -30.62 7.80 70.34
CA ALA A 6 -30.79 6.94 71.49
C ALA A 6 -30.42 7.74 72.76
N LEU A 7 -31.39 8.10 73.49
CA LEU A 7 -31.29 8.70 74.82
C LEU A 7 -30.77 7.64 75.80
N VAL A 8 -29.52 7.78 76.26
CA VAL A 8 -29.02 6.93 77.36
C VAL A 8 -29.65 7.33 78.66
N THR A 9 -30.66 6.59 79.05
CA THR A 9 -31.28 6.72 80.38
C THR A 9 -30.44 5.97 81.41
N LEU A 10 -29.71 6.69 82.24
CA LEU A 10 -28.98 6.15 83.38
C LEU A 10 -29.91 5.52 84.34
N LEU A 11 -30.05 4.19 84.43
CA LEU A 11 -30.78 3.46 85.44
C LEU A 11 -29.94 3.36 86.73
N LEU A 12 -30.24 4.21 87.70
CA LEU A 12 -29.72 4.00 89.05
C LEU A 12 -30.47 2.77 89.68
N ALA A 13 -29.82 1.62 89.66
CA ALA A 13 -30.24 0.51 90.45
C ALA A 13 -29.90 0.79 91.94
N ALA A 14 -30.92 1.09 92.74
CA ALA A 14 -30.77 1.21 94.18
C ALA A 14 -30.58 -0.20 94.78
N TRP A 15 -29.37 -0.53 95.14
CA TRP A 15 -29.12 -1.67 96.09
C TRP A 15 -29.25 -1.18 97.48
N SER A 16 -30.31 -1.66 98.22
CA SER A 16 -30.44 -1.49 99.63
C SER A 16 -29.43 -2.32 100.40
N ALA A 17 -28.30 -1.77 100.70
CA ALA A 17 -27.40 -2.18 101.77
C ALA A 17 -27.40 -1.04 102.85
N PRO A 18 -27.12 -1.34 104.10
CA PRO A 18 -27.37 -0.41 105.19
C PRO A 18 -26.64 0.92 104.96
N SER A 19 -27.43 1.98 105.14
CA SER A 19 -26.95 3.33 104.93
C SER A 19 -25.82 3.66 105.92
N VAL A 20 -24.61 3.60 105.50
CA VAL A 20 -23.59 4.49 106.04
C VAL A 20 -23.75 5.76 105.17
N ALA A 21 -24.40 6.78 105.75
CA ALA A 21 -24.38 8.11 105.19
C ALA A 21 -22.92 8.55 105.14
N GLN A 22 -22.31 8.38 104.01
CA GLN A 22 -20.97 8.93 103.80
C GLN A 22 -21.10 10.43 103.67
N ALA A 23 -20.65 11.13 104.71
CA ALA A 23 -20.66 12.59 104.71
C ALA A 23 -19.80 13.10 103.52
N LEU A 24 -20.35 14.09 102.79
CA LEU A 24 -19.58 14.86 101.89
C LEU A 24 -18.52 15.62 102.68
N HIS A 25 -17.25 15.22 102.52
CA HIS A 25 -16.17 15.93 103.17
C HIS A 25 -15.44 16.86 102.18
N PRO A 26 -15.10 18.12 102.57
CA PRO A 26 -14.20 18.88 101.79
C PRO A 26 -12.87 18.15 101.78
N GLY A 27 -12.33 17.85 100.62
CA GLY A 27 -11.00 17.26 100.47
C GLY A 27 -9.90 18.23 100.89
N SER A 28 -8.67 17.75 100.97
CA SER A 28 -7.52 18.57 101.39
C SER A 28 -7.08 19.64 100.35
N GLY A 29 -7.55 19.56 99.12
CA GLY A 29 -7.34 20.56 98.05
C GLY A 29 -8.37 21.71 98.13
N ALA A 30 -8.07 22.92 97.63
CA ALA A 30 -8.95 24.03 97.53
C ALA A 30 -10.16 23.70 96.64
N GLN A 31 -11.45 23.81 97.23
CA GLN A 31 -12.73 23.47 96.54
C GLN A 31 -12.81 21.97 96.11
N SER A 32 -12.21 21.07 96.86
CA SER A 32 -12.29 19.62 96.68
C SER A 32 -13.37 18.92 97.45
N VAL A 33 -13.85 17.78 96.97
CA VAL A 33 -14.86 16.94 97.56
C VAL A 33 -14.40 15.48 97.64
N GLU A 34 -14.53 14.85 98.86
CA GLU A 34 -14.22 13.47 99.03
C GLU A 34 -15.36 12.71 99.74
N VAL A 35 -15.63 11.45 99.24
CA VAL A 35 -16.69 10.57 99.80
C VAL A 35 -16.18 9.14 99.75
N GLY A 36 -16.05 8.49 100.94
CA GLY A 36 -15.64 7.11 101.04
C GLY A 36 -14.49 6.89 102.03
N ALA A 37 -14.38 5.66 102.58
CA ALA A 37 -13.31 5.36 103.53
C ALA A 37 -11.94 5.38 102.80
N GLY A 38 -11.00 6.23 103.27
CA GLY A 38 -9.68 6.32 102.65
C GLY A 38 -9.63 7.07 101.33
N SER A 39 -10.74 7.78 100.94
CA SER A 39 -10.70 8.64 99.75
C SER A 39 -9.81 9.86 100.07
N ASN A 40 -9.18 10.38 99.02
CA ASN A 40 -8.28 11.52 99.09
C ASN A 40 -8.47 12.50 97.92
N ALA A 41 -8.97 13.66 98.17
CA ALA A 41 -9.12 14.74 97.18
C ALA A 41 -8.18 15.90 97.56
N SER A 42 -6.85 15.69 97.30
CA SER A 42 -5.84 16.67 97.63
C SER A 42 -5.49 17.67 96.52
N GLY A 43 -6.02 17.47 95.36
CA GLY A 43 -5.90 18.40 94.23
C GLY A 43 -6.82 19.60 94.41
N SER A 44 -6.48 20.81 93.94
CA SER A 44 -7.39 21.96 93.88
C SER A 44 -8.56 21.67 92.92
N GLN A 45 -9.85 21.88 93.40
CA GLN A 45 -11.06 21.59 92.67
C GLN A 45 -11.18 20.11 92.28
N SER A 46 -10.72 19.20 93.18
CA SER A 46 -10.80 17.76 92.90
C SER A 46 -12.00 17.08 93.63
N THR A 47 -12.41 15.93 93.04
CA THR A 47 -13.51 15.12 93.63
C THR A 47 -13.09 13.67 93.76
N ALA A 48 -13.12 13.11 94.96
CA ALA A 48 -12.84 11.68 95.21
C ALA A 48 -14.09 10.98 95.80
N LEU A 49 -14.69 10.08 95.05
CA LEU A 49 -15.93 9.35 95.41
C LEU A 49 -15.68 7.84 95.39
N GLY A 50 -15.54 7.22 96.50
CA GLY A 50 -15.31 5.76 96.61
C GLY A 50 -14.31 5.39 97.69
N ASN A 51 -14.38 4.13 98.16
CA ASN A 51 -13.41 3.64 99.15
C ASN A 51 -12.00 3.60 98.56
N GLY A 52 -11.07 4.34 99.15
CA GLY A 52 -9.72 4.43 98.65
C GLY A 52 -9.53 5.25 97.36
N ALA A 53 -10.59 5.99 96.92
CA ALA A 53 -10.46 6.87 95.72
C ALA A 53 -9.48 8.02 95.97
N GLN A 54 -8.61 8.29 95.03
CA GLN A 54 -7.61 9.36 95.16
C GLN A 54 -7.70 10.35 93.99
N ALA A 55 -8.05 11.60 94.25
CA ALA A 55 -8.04 12.71 93.31
C ALA A 55 -7.00 13.71 93.75
N THR A 56 -5.76 13.50 93.41
CA THR A 56 -4.65 14.30 93.89
C THR A 56 -4.18 15.37 92.87
N GLY A 57 -4.60 15.26 91.61
CA GLY A 57 -4.36 16.26 90.58
C GLY A 57 -5.35 17.49 90.78
N SER A 58 -4.91 18.71 90.30
CA SER A 58 -5.82 19.87 90.25
C SER A 58 -6.93 19.62 89.25
N HIS A 59 -8.16 19.96 89.56
CA HIS A 59 -9.35 19.74 88.75
C HIS A 59 -9.59 18.24 88.43
N SER A 60 -9.18 17.31 89.27
CA SER A 60 -9.29 15.88 89.04
C SER A 60 -10.55 15.28 89.70
N THR A 61 -11.10 14.25 89.12
CA THR A 61 -12.25 13.51 89.65
C THR A 61 -11.92 11.98 89.71
N ALA A 62 -11.96 11.39 90.91
CA ALA A 62 -11.82 9.97 91.11
C ALA A 62 -13.11 9.38 91.64
N THR A 63 -13.77 8.47 90.93
CA THR A 63 -15.05 7.87 91.29
C THR A 63 -14.96 6.36 91.19
N GLY A 64 -15.03 5.65 92.31
CA GLY A 64 -14.92 4.20 92.40
C GLY A 64 -13.96 3.73 93.47
N GLN A 65 -14.07 2.45 93.90
CA GLN A 65 -13.15 1.88 94.87
C GLN A 65 -11.73 1.80 94.30
N GLY A 66 -10.76 2.36 94.98
CA GLY A 66 -9.38 2.36 94.54
C GLY A 66 -9.10 3.18 93.33
N SER A 67 -10.03 4.05 92.89
CA SER A 67 -9.75 4.90 91.66
C SER A 67 -8.67 5.97 91.95
N HIS A 68 -7.82 6.21 91.01
CA HIS A 68 -6.71 7.17 91.08
C HIS A 68 -6.78 8.24 90.00
N ALA A 69 -7.06 9.46 90.34
CA ALA A 69 -6.99 10.62 89.45
C ALA A 69 -5.87 11.55 89.90
N THR A 70 -4.62 11.25 89.50
CA THR A 70 -3.44 11.95 89.99
C THR A 70 -2.93 13.07 89.08
N GLY A 71 -3.30 12.98 87.77
CA GLY A 71 -2.98 14.05 86.81
C GLY A 71 -3.87 15.29 87.00
N SER A 72 -3.36 16.49 86.60
CA SER A 72 -4.16 17.71 86.54
C SER A 72 -5.28 17.57 85.51
N ASN A 73 -6.51 18.02 85.79
CA ASN A 73 -7.71 17.86 84.94
C ASN A 73 -8.05 16.41 84.60
N SER A 74 -7.63 15.46 85.46
CA SER A 74 -7.89 14.03 85.18
C SER A 74 -9.23 13.51 85.82
N THR A 75 -9.78 12.48 85.16
CA THR A 75 -10.97 11.80 85.63
C THR A 75 -10.78 10.30 85.72
N ALA A 76 -10.89 9.69 86.87
CA ALA A 76 -10.84 8.24 87.07
C ALA A 76 -12.18 7.73 87.52
N THR A 77 -12.91 6.94 86.78
CA THR A 77 -14.22 6.40 87.10
C THR A 77 -14.26 4.90 86.98
N GLY A 78 -14.36 4.18 88.07
CA GLY A 78 -14.38 2.71 88.13
C GLY A 78 -13.49 2.16 89.24
N GLN A 79 -13.68 0.87 89.61
CA GLN A 79 -12.84 0.21 90.61
C GLN A 79 -11.40 0.14 90.07
N ASP A 80 -10.44 0.59 90.85
CA ASP A 80 -8.98 0.57 90.49
C ASP A 80 -8.65 1.34 89.16
N ALA A 81 -9.56 2.24 88.73
CA ALA A 81 -9.31 3.09 87.58
C ALA A 81 -8.18 4.10 87.91
N ASN A 82 -7.23 4.28 87.01
CA ASN A 82 -6.05 5.16 87.18
C ASN A 82 -5.95 6.20 86.08
N ALA A 83 -6.15 7.46 86.41
CA ALA A 83 -5.92 8.60 85.48
C ALA A 83 -4.75 9.47 85.99
N SER A 84 -3.53 9.13 85.68
CA SER A 84 -2.36 9.79 86.16
C SER A 84 -1.75 10.86 85.20
N GLY A 85 -2.14 10.80 83.94
CA GLY A 85 -1.75 11.82 82.97
C GLY A 85 -2.48 13.16 83.15
N THR A 86 -1.89 14.28 82.72
CA THR A 86 -2.55 15.57 82.68
C THR A 86 -3.73 15.52 81.74
N SER A 87 -4.89 15.99 82.09
CA SER A 87 -6.18 15.97 81.30
C SER A 87 -6.56 14.52 80.83
N SER A 88 -6.24 13.54 81.69
CA SER A 88 -6.52 12.14 81.30
C SER A 88 -7.89 11.68 81.89
N THR A 89 -8.49 10.73 81.24
CA THR A 89 -9.79 10.13 81.67
C THR A 89 -9.68 8.62 81.69
N ALA A 90 -9.87 8.00 82.84
CA ALA A 90 -9.96 6.53 83.02
C ALA A 90 -11.35 6.14 83.47
N THR A 91 -12.06 5.35 82.67
CA THR A 91 -13.43 4.92 82.99
C THR A 91 -13.59 3.40 82.84
N GLY A 92 -13.78 2.71 83.92
CA GLY A 92 -13.86 1.24 83.92
C GLY A 92 -13.02 0.61 85.00
N GLN A 93 -13.30 -0.66 85.37
CA GLN A 93 -12.56 -1.38 86.39
C GLN A 93 -11.10 -1.61 85.82
N GLY A 94 -10.10 -1.24 86.59
CA GLY A 94 -8.73 -1.40 86.26
C GLY A 94 -8.24 -0.52 85.06
N SER A 95 -9.06 0.39 84.53
CA SER A 95 -8.66 1.27 83.42
C SER A 95 -7.51 2.17 83.82
N GLN A 96 -6.58 2.37 82.87
CA GLN A 96 -5.33 3.16 83.08
C GLN A 96 -5.19 4.22 82.03
N ALA A 97 -5.29 5.49 82.40
CA ALA A 97 -5.01 6.63 81.54
C ALA A 97 -3.78 7.39 82.10
N THR A 98 -2.59 6.95 81.69
CA THR A 98 -1.35 7.46 82.28
C THR A 98 -0.65 8.49 81.41
N GLY A 99 -0.96 8.56 80.13
CA GLY A 99 -0.48 9.60 79.22
C GLY A 99 -1.20 10.94 79.45
N SER A 100 -0.55 12.05 79.10
CA SER A 100 -1.18 13.36 79.07
C SER A 100 -2.29 13.42 77.99
N ASN A 101 -3.43 14.01 78.27
CA ASN A 101 -4.60 14.05 77.40
C ASN A 101 -5.17 12.68 77.00
N SER A 102 -4.86 11.62 77.77
CA SER A 102 -5.27 10.26 77.42
C SER A 102 -6.66 9.90 77.97
N THR A 103 -7.32 8.98 77.30
CA THR A 103 -8.64 8.46 77.68
C THR A 103 -8.65 6.94 77.68
N ALA A 104 -8.88 6.31 78.80
CA ALA A 104 -9.05 4.85 78.93
C ALA A 104 -10.48 4.52 79.38
N THR A 105 -11.28 3.87 78.54
CA THR A 105 -12.66 3.50 78.82
C THR A 105 -12.88 2.02 78.61
N GLY A 106 -13.11 1.29 79.67
CA GLY A 106 -13.36 -0.15 79.67
C GLY A 106 -12.61 -0.85 80.78
N GLN A 107 -13.00 -2.12 81.13
CA GLN A 107 -12.26 -2.92 82.07
C GLN A 107 -10.85 -3.17 81.56
N ASP A 108 -9.81 -2.90 82.39
CA ASP A 108 -8.41 -3.09 82.10
C ASP A 108 -7.95 -2.33 80.87
N ALA A 109 -8.67 -1.30 80.39
CA ALA A 109 -8.25 -0.43 79.31
C ALA A 109 -7.02 0.38 79.71
N ASN A 110 -6.02 0.47 78.84
CA ASN A 110 -4.74 1.18 79.10
C ASN A 110 -4.48 2.25 78.02
N ALA A 111 -4.47 3.52 78.37
CA ALA A 111 -4.09 4.64 77.56
C ALA A 111 -2.87 5.31 78.18
N SER A 112 -1.65 4.89 77.79
CA SER A 112 -0.41 5.34 78.36
C SER A 112 0.39 6.32 77.47
N GLY A 113 0.05 6.42 76.19
CA GLY A 113 0.66 7.44 75.32
C GLY A 113 0.06 8.81 75.54
N GLU A 114 0.78 9.88 75.15
CA GLU A 114 0.27 11.25 75.16
C GLU A 114 -0.90 11.36 74.17
N SER A 115 -1.99 11.98 74.53
CA SER A 115 -3.21 12.12 73.73
C SER A 115 -3.79 10.78 73.21
N SER A 116 -3.59 9.73 73.97
CA SER A 116 -4.07 8.40 73.59
C SER A 116 -5.49 8.08 74.10
N THR A 117 -6.21 7.23 73.35
CA THR A 117 -7.55 6.81 73.69
C THR A 117 -7.65 5.27 73.64
N ALA A 118 -7.96 4.65 74.77
CA ALA A 118 -8.23 3.22 74.84
C ALA A 118 -9.69 2.97 75.28
N THR A 119 -10.51 2.35 74.41
CA THR A 119 -11.92 2.11 74.64
C THR A 119 -12.26 0.61 74.45
N GLY A 120 -12.59 -0.08 75.48
CA GLY A 120 -12.92 -1.50 75.45
C GLY A 120 -12.21 -2.30 76.54
N GLN A 121 -12.69 -3.52 76.83
CA GLN A 121 -12.04 -4.41 77.81
C GLN A 121 -10.66 -4.78 77.34
N GLY A 122 -9.63 -4.51 78.13
CA GLY A 122 -8.26 -4.86 77.85
C GLY A 122 -7.65 -4.10 76.66
N SER A 123 -8.28 -3.02 76.18
CA SER A 123 -7.73 -2.19 75.10
C SER A 123 -6.45 -1.48 75.57
N GLN A 124 -5.47 -1.34 74.67
CA GLN A 124 -4.15 -0.75 74.96
C GLN A 124 -3.81 0.33 73.96
N ALA A 125 -3.78 1.60 74.32
CA ALA A 125 -3.33 2.73 73.54
C ALA A 125 -2.03 3.26 74.22
N THR A 126 -0.90 2.69 73.80
CA THR A 126 0.40 2.98 74.42
C THR A 126 1.29 3.93 73.63
N GLY A 127 1.00 4.09 72.38
CA GLY A 127 1.69 5.09 71.54
C GLY A 127 1.11 6.50 71.78
N ASP A 128 1.91 7.55 71.53
CA ASP A 128 1.42 8.92 71.57
C ASP A 128 0.44 9.19 70.47
N ASN A 129 -0.65 9.95 70.74
CA ASN A 129 -1.76 10.22 69.83
C ASN A 129 -2.48 8.95 69.33
N SER A 130 -2.38 7.82 70.08
CA SER A 130 -2.96 6.57 69.66
C SER A 130 -4.39 6.35 70.13
N THR A 131 -5.16 5.58 69.34
CA THR A 131 -6.55 5.21 69.67
C THR A 131 -6.75 3.70 69.62
N ALA A 132 -7.11 3.04 70.70
CA ALA A 132 -7.44 1.63 70.75
C ALA A 132 -8.92 1.46 71.15
N THR A 133 -9.78 0.99 70.28
CA THR A 133 -11.22 0.82 70.51
C THR A 133 -11.63 -0.62 70.22
N GLY A 134 -12.00 -1.36 71.23
CA GLY A 134 -12.41 -2.77 71.13
C GLY A 134 -11.83 -3.62 72.25
N GLN A 135 -12.39 -4.82 72.46
CA GLN A 135 -11.85 -5.75 73.42
C GLN A 135 -10.47 -6.25 72.99
N GLY A 136 -9.46 -6.04 73.82
CA GLY A 136 -8.09 -6.44 73.48
C GLY A 136 -7.43 -5.67 72.37
N ALA A 137 -8.02 -4.56 71.89
CA ALA A 137 -7.43 -3.72 70.88
C ALA A 137 -6.11 -3.10 71.38
N THR A 138 -5.05 -3.09 70.54
CA THR A 138 -3.72 -2.57 70.87
C THR A 138 -3.28 -1.50 69.87
N ALA A 139 -3.08 -0.27 70.27
CA ALA A 139 -2.55 0.84 69.53
C ALA A 139 -1.22 1.29 70.18
N SER A 140 -0.11 0.74 69.78
CA SER A 140 1.19 1.00 70.41
C SER A 140 2.13 1.87 69.59
N GLY A 141 1.83 2.08 68.31
CA GLY A 141 2.58 3.03 67.47
C GLY A 141 2.18 4.48 67.78
N GLU A 142 3.05 5.45 67.53
CA GLU A 142 2.74 6.88 67.56
C GLU A 142 1.64 7.19 66.54
N SER A 143 0.62 7.93 66.94
CA SER A 143 -0.54 8.31 66.08
C SER A 143 -1.28 7.09 65.49
N SER A 144 -1.27 5.94 66.20
CA SER A 144 -1.91 4.74 65.71
C SER A 144 -3.35 4.61 66.14
N THR A 145 -4.18 3.92 65.37
CA THR A 145 -5.59 3.65 65.68
C THR A 145 -5.91 2.16 65.52
N ALA A 146 -6.32 1.50 66.59
CA ALA A 146 -6.77 0.12 66.60
C ALA A 146 -8.29 0.09 66.98
N THR A 147 -9.12 -0.38 66.10
CA THR A 147 -10.59 -0.46 66.30
C THR A 147 -11.12 -1.85 65.99
N GLY A 148 -11.56 -2.56 66.96
CA GLY A 148 -12.10 -3.92 66.85
C GLY A 148 -11.55 -4.84 67.92
N GLN A 149 -12.18 -6.01 68.13
CA GLN A 149 -11.70 -7.03 69.08
C GLN A 149 -10.33 -7.58 68.60
N GLY A 150 -9.33 -7.53 69.42
CA GLY A 150 -8.00 -8.06 69.12
C GLY A 150 -7.24 -7.26 68.06
N SER A 151 -7.74 -6.11 67.61
CA SER A 151 -7.05 -5.31 66.62
C SER A 151 -5.70 -4.78 67.14
N GLN A 152 -4.69 -4.72 66.27
CA GLN A 152 -3.31 -4.34 66.64
C GLN A 152 -2.81 -3.25 65.65
N ALA A 153 -2.57 -2.06 66.15
CA ALA A 153 -1.94 -0.96 65.41
C ALA A 153 -0.61 -0.62 66.10
N THR A 154 0.46 -1.30 65.69
CA THR A 154 1.76 -1.22 66.38
C THR A 154 2.78 -0.37 65.65
N GLY A 155 2.57 -0.11 64.35
CA GLY A 155 3.37 0.84 63.61
C GLY A 155 3.00 2.29 63.93
N SER A 156 3.94 3.25 63.76
CA SER A 156 3.67 4.68 63.87
C SER A 156 2.71 5.08 62.74
N ASN A 157 1.74 5.96 63.06
CA ASN A 157 0.69 6.43 62.10
C ASN A 157 -0.19 5.28 61.54
N SER A 158 -0.24 4.12 62.23
CA SER A 158 -0.96 2.96 61.70
C SER A 158 -2.42 2.93 62.13
N THR A 159 -3.29 2.33 61.34
CA THR A 159 -4.70 2.13 61.63
C THR A 159 -5.11 0.66 61.46
N ALA A 160 -5.57 0.03 62.47
CA ALA A 160 -6.13 -1.33 62.48
C ALA A 160 -7.60 -1.32 62.83
N THR A 161 -8.50 -1.65 61.88
CA THR A 161 -9.95 -1.65 62.10
C THR A 161 -10.54 -3.01 61.74
N GLY A 162 -11.05 -3.71 62.71
CA GLY A 162 -11.65 -5.04 62.52
C GLY A 162 -11.20 -6.02 63.60
N GLN A 163 -11.90 -7.16 63.74
CA GLN A 163 -11.50 -8.22 64.66
C GLN A 163 -10.17 -8.81 64.20
N ASP A 164 -9.21 -8.86 65.09
CA ASP A 164 -7.88 -9.40 64.84
C ASP A 164 -7.13 -8.69 63.68
N ALA A 165 -7.52 -7.48 63.34
CA ALA A 165 -6.81 -6.65 62.33
C ALA A 165 -5.42 -6.27 62.89
N ASN A 166 -4.37 -6.35 62.05
CA ASN A 166 -2.99 -6.03 62.44
C ASN A 166 -2.37 -4.99 61.49
N ALA A 167 -2.05 -3.83 61.99
CA ALA A 167 -1.33 -2.76 61.30
C ALA A 167 0.00 -2.50 62.02
N SER A 168 1.05 -3.21 61.63
CA SER A 168 2.35 -3.15 62.30
C SER A 168 3.41 -2.37 61.52
N GLY A 169 3.18 -2.08 60.25
CA GLY A 169 4.04 -1.19 59.49
C GLY A 169 3.86 0.28 59.86
N GLU A 170 4.88 1.13 59.66
CA GLU A 170 4.76 2.56 59.75
C GLU A 170 3.74 3.08 58.74
N SER A 171 2.83 3.97 59.15
CA SER A 171 1.79 4.52 58.30
C SER A 171 0.88 3.45 57.66
N SER A 172 0.71 2.31 58.27
CA SER A 172 -0.05 1.21 57.73
C SER A 172 -1.55 1.26 58.14
N THR A 173 -2.42 0.71 57.29
CA THR A 173 -3.86 0.63 57.56
C THR A 173 -4.35 -0.81 57.34
N ALA A 174 -4.87 -1.44 58.36
CA ALA A 174 -5.49 -2.76 58.29
C ALA A 174 -6.99 -2.64 58.62
N THR A 175 -7.90 -2.92 57.70
CA THR A 175 -9.34 -2.81 57.87
C THR A 175 -10.03 -4.11 57.47
N GLY A 176 -10.62 -4.80 58.42
CA GLY A 176 -11.31 -6.06 58.23
C GLY A 176 -10.92 -7.11 59.26
N GLN A 177 -11.71 -8.17 59.39
CA GLN A 177 -11.37 -9.30 60.27
C GLN A 177 -10.12 -9.99 59.82
N GLY A 178 -9.12 -10.07 60.66
CA GLY A 178 -7.86 -10.76 60.40
C GLY A 178 -7.02 -10.07 59.32
N SER A 179 -7.29 -8.83 58.96
CA SER A 179 -6.46 -8.09 57.99
C SER A 179 -5.07 -7.78 58.56
N GLN A 180 -4.06 -7.83 57.73
CA GLN A 180 -2.67 -7.63 58.13
C GLN A 180 -1.98 -6.59 57.24
N ALA A 181 -1.64 -5.44 57.77
CA ALA A 181 -0.85 -4.40 57.11
C ALA A 181 0.51 -4.29 57.84
N THR A 182 1.50 -5.05 57.38
CA THR A 182 2.77 -5.20 58.11
C THR A 182 3.92 -4.43 57.45
N GLY A 183 3.75 -4.08 56.17
CA GLY A 183 4.71 -3.20 55.45
C GLY A 183 4.52 -1.72 55.86
N SER A 184 5.59 -0.93 55.76
CA SER A 184 5.48 0.54 55.93
C SER A 184 4.60 1.15 54.82
N ASN A 185 3.77 2.11 55.16
CA ASN A 185 2.81 2.74 54.27
C ASN A 185 1.80 1.76 53.64
N SER A 186 1.60 0.60 54.22
CA SER A 186 0.74 -0.44 53.66
C SER A 186 -0.73 -0.29 54.06
N THR A 187 -1.64 -0.77 53.20
CA THR A 187 -3.06 -0.77 53.47
C THR A 187 -3.62 -2.18 53.21
N ALA A 188 -4.24 -2.78 54.22
CA ALA A 188 -4.95 -4.06 54.10
C ALA A 188 -6.41 -3.86 54.45
N THR A 189 -7.31 -4.02 53.49
CA THR A 189 -8.76 -3.81 53.68
C THR A 189 -9.56 -5.03 53.23
N GLY A 190 -10.12 -5.76 54.13
CA GLY A 190 -10.88 -6.98 53.85
C GLY A 190 -10.65 -8.05 54.89
N GLN A 191 -11.51 -9.08 54.95
CA GLN A 191 -11.28 -10.23 55.80
C GLN A 191 -10.06 -11.02 55.35
N GLY A 192 -9.08 -11.15 56.20
CA GLY A 192 -7.85 -11.89 55.91
C GLY A 192 -6.94 -11.19 54.85
N ALA A 193 -7.20 -9.93 54.54
CA ALA A 193 -6.33 -9.18 53.61
C ALA A 193 -4.93 -9.01 54.23
N THR A 194 -3.88 -9.16 53.42
CA THR A 194 -2.48 -9.05 53.81
C THR A 194 -1.73 -8.04 52.95
N ALA A 195 -1.20 -6.99 53.54
CA ALA A 195 -0.34 -6.00 52.89
C ALA A 195 1.01 -5.97 53.64
N SER A 196 1.97 -6.69 53.14
CA SER A 196 3.30 -6.87 53.84
C SER A 196 4.45 -6.17 53.16
N GLY A 197 4.31 -5.80 51.89
CA GLY A 197 5.30 -4.99 51.23
C GLY A 197 5.28 -3.52 51.66
N GLU A 198 6.38 -2.80 51.48
CA GLU A 198 6.42 -1.34 51.71
C GLU A 198 5.46 -0.65 50.73
N SER A 199 4.66 0.29 51.19
CA SER A 199 3.68 1.02 50.39
C SER A 199 2.68 0.10 49.65
N SER A 200 2.37 -1.04 50.22
CA SER A 200 1.47 -2.01 49.60
C SER A 200 0.02 -1.80 50.00
N THR A 201 -0.92 -2.15 49.11
CA THR A 201 -2.36 -2.07 49.35
C THR A 201 -3.06 -3.39 49.03
N ALA A 202 -3.69 -4.00 50.01
CA ALA A 202 -4.48 -5.22 49.83
C ALA A 202 -5.96 -4.89 50.16
N THR A 203 -6.88 -5.00 49.23
CA THR A 203 -8.31 -4.71 49.42
C THR A 203 -9.15 -5.90 48.92
N GLY A 204 -9.84 -6.54 49.82
CA GLY A 204 -10.69 -7.71 49.52
C GLY A 204 -10.45 -8.85 50.48
N GLN A 205 -11.39 -9.81 50.52
CA GLN A 205 -11.24 -11.02 51.34
C GLN A 205 -10.04 -11.85 50.83
N GLY A 206 -9.13 -12.15 51.70
CA GLY A 206 -7.96 -12.99 51.33
C GLY A 206 -6.93 -12.32 50.41
N SER A 207 -7.11 -11.04 50.07
CA SER A 207 -6.18 -10.33 49.21
C SER A 207 -4.79 -10.22 49.81
N GLN A 208 -3.76 -10.36 48.99
CA GLN A 208 -2.36 -10.37 49.40
C GLN A 208 -1.53 -9.37 48.57
N ALA A 209 -1.04 -8.32 49.18
CA ALA A 209 -0.09 -7.38 48.61
C ALA A 209 1.25 -7.51 49.36
N THR A 210 2.09 -8.39 48.88
CA THR A 210 3.34 -8.76 49.57
C THR A 210 4.60 -8.15 48.98
N GLY A 211 4.51 -7.71 47.73
CA GLY A 211 5.61 -6.94 47.11
C GLY A 211 5.61 -5.48 47.57
N ASP A 212 6.75 -4.82 47.53
CA ASP A 212 6.85 -3.40 47.80
C ASP A 212 6.11 -2.60 46.75
N ASN A 213 5.43 -1.52 47.12
CA ASN A 213 4.60 -0.68 46.26
C ASN A 213 3.47 -1.46 45.56
N SER A 214 3.07 -2.62 46.08
CA SER A 214 2.09 -3.49 45.43
C SER A 214 0.65 -3.15 45.82
N THR A 215 -0.29 -3.46 44.94
CA THR A 215 -1.72 -3.29 45.18
C THR A 215 -2.51 -4.55 44.84
N ALA A 216 -3.17 -5.16 45.79
CA ALA A 216 -4.06 -6.30 45.59
C ALA A 216 -5.48 -5.92 45.93
N THR A 217 -6.41 -5.89 44.99
CA THR A 217 -7.79 -5.52 45.15
C THR A 217 -8.73 -6.61 44.61
N GLY A 218 -9.42 -7.30 45.48
CA GLY A 218 -10.32 -8.37 45.10
C GLY A 218 -10.23 -9.55 46.07
N GLN A 219 -11.22 -10.44 46.04
CA GLN A 219 -11.17 -11.67 46.82
C GLN A 219 -10.01 -12.56 46.32
N ASP A 220 -9.16 -12.96 47.22
CA ASP A 220 -7.99 -13.81 46.90
C ASP A 220 -7.04 -13.20 45.86
N ALA A 221 -7.07 -11.88 45.67
CA ALA A 221 -6.12 -11.18 44.77
C ALA A 221 -4.71 -11.23 45.39
N ASN A 222 -3.69 -11.50 44.59
CA ASN A 222 -2.28 -11.61 45.00
C ASN A 222 -1.38 -10.67 44.20
N ALA A 223 -0.80 -9.68 44.85
CA ALA A 223 0.21 -8.78 44.29
C ALA A 223 1.53 -9.00 45.06
N SER A 224 2.37 -9.89 44.56
CA SER A 224 3.63 -10.28 45.24
C SER A 224 4.88 -9.72 44.58
N GLY A 225 4.78 -9.23 43.36
CA GLY A 225 5.90 -8.55 42.73
C GLY A 225 6.08 -7.11 43.28
N GLU A 226 7.30 -6.57 43.21
CA GLU A 226 7.58 -5.16 43.50
C GLU A 226 6.76 -4.27 42.54
N SER A 227 6.09 -3.24 43.04
CA SER A 227 5.29 -2.32 42.28
C SER A 227 4.17 -3.01 41.48
N SER A 228 3.67 -4.16 41.98
CA SER A 228 2.66 -4.93 41.28
C SER A 228 1.24 -4.53 41.68
N THR A 229 0.29 -4.72 40.76
CA THR A 229 -1.14 -4.44 40.99
C THR A 229 -1.99 -5.63 40.59
N ALA A 230 -2.72 -6.21 41.53
CA ALA A 230 -3.69 -7.28 41.30
C ALA A 230 -5.10 -6.80 41.64
N MET A 231 -5.98 -6.71 40.67
CA MET A 231 -7.37 -6.25 40.85
C MET A 231 -8.36 -7.26 40.28
N GLY A 232 -9.13 -7.88 41.14
CA GLY A 232 -10.14 -8.88 40.78
C GLY A 232 -10.06 -10.12 41.66
N GLN A 233 -11.13 -10.95 41.63
CA GLN A 233 -11.12 -12.21 42.36
C GLN A 233 -10.07 -13.13 41.78
N GLY A 234 -9.21 -13.65 42.63
CA GLY A 234 -8.17 -14.61 42.23
C GLY A 234 -7.07 -14.01 41.34
N SER A 235 -7.05 -12.69 41.12
CA SER A 235 -6.01 -12.06 40.29
C SER A 235 -4.63 -12.21 40.91
N GLN A 236 -3.63 -12.42 40.08
CA GLN A 236 -2.23 -12.67 40.52
C GLN A 236 -1.27 -11.74 39.75
N ALA A 237 -0.64 -10.80 40.42
CA ALA A 237 0.41 -9.96 39.92
C ALA A 237 1.72 -10.30 40.66
N THR A 238 2.49 -11.24 40.11
CA THR A 238 3.65 -11.79 40.78
C THR A 238 4.98 -11.29 40.22
N GLY A 239 4.98 -10.77 39.00
CA GLY A 239 6.13 -10.10 38.45
C GLY A 239 6.34 -8.68 39.00
N SER A 240 7.58 -8.19 39.01
CA SER A 240 7.86 -6.81 39.39
C SER A 240 7.22 -5.85 38.37
N ASN A 241 6.65 -4.74 38.85
CA ASN A 241 5.94 -3.76 38.04
C ASN A 241 4.73 -4.35 37.27
N SER A 242 4.20 -5.49 37.72
CA SER A 242 3.12 -6.17 37.01
C SER A 242 1.74 -5.70 37.44
N THR A 243 0.76 -5.79 36.52
CA THR A 243 -0.63 -5.44 36.77
C THR A 243 -1.56 -6.58 36.34
N ALA A 244 -2.31 -7.15 37.23
CA ALA A 244 -3.33 -8.16 36.96
C ALA A 244 -4.70 -7.60 37.35
N THR A 245 -5.59 -7.37 36.37
CA THR A 245 -6.93 -6.80 36.59
C THR A 245 -7.99 -7.70 35.96
N GLY A 246 -8.77 -8.35 36.78
CA GLY A 246 -9.81 -9.27 36.33
C GLY A 246 -9.90 -10.50 37.20
N GLN A 247 -11.01 -11.25 37.14
CA GLN A 247 -11.11 -12.53 37.82
C GLN A 247 -10.10 -13.50 37.25
N ASP A 248 -9.31 -14.10 38.11
CA ASP A 248 -8.27 -15.08 37.75
C ASP A 248 -7.23 -14.56 36.74
N ALA A 249 -7.05 -13.23 36.65
CA ALA A 249 -6.03 -12.61 35.82
C ALA A 249 -4.63 -12.88 36.42
N ILE A 250 -3.64 -13.22 35.57
CA ILE A 250 -2.27 -13.55 35.97
C ILE A 250 -1.28 -12.62 35.24
N ALA A 251 -0.51 -11.84 35.99
CA ALA A 251 0.60 -11.04 35.50
C ALA A 251 1.87 -11.47 36.23
N SER A 252 2.65 -12.39 35.64
CA SER A 252 3.81 -12.98 36.29
C SER A 252 5.16 -12.54 35.69
N GLY A 253 5.17 -11.99 34.50
CA GLY A 253 6.38 -11.39 33.92
C GLY A 253 6.72 -10.05 34.56
N GLU A 254 7.98 -9.62 34.50
CA GLU A 254 8.40 -8.29 34.90
C GLU A 254 7.70 -7.23 34.01
N SER A 255 7.17 -6.20 34.62
CA SER A 255 6.45 -5.12 33.92
C SER A 255 5.25 -5.61 33.06
N SER A 256 4.65 -6.72 33.47
CA SER A 256 3.54 -7.32 32.75
C SER A 256 2.18 -6.78 33.17
N THR A 257 1.22 -6.78 32.25
CA THR A 257 -0.14 -6.31 32.50
C THR A 257 -1.17 -7.33 32.01
N ALA A 258 -1.98 -7.87 32.90
CA ALA A 258 -3.09 -8.76 32.56
C ALA A 258 -4.41 -8.11 32.97
N MET A 259 -5.30 -7.82 32.01
CA MET A 259 -6.60 -7.20 32.23
C MET A 259 -7.73 -8.02 31.59
N GLY A 260 -8.57 -8.60 32.40
CA GLY A 260 -9.70 -9.43 31.98
C GLY A 260 -9.81 -10.71 32.78
N GLN A 261 -10.97 -11.36 32.69
CA GLN A 261 -11.16 -12.67 33.34
C GLN A 261 -10.24 -13.70 32.69
N GLY A 262 -9.46 -14.39 33.48
CA GLY A 262 -8.56 -15.44 33.01
C GLY A 262 -7.39 -14.94 32.16
N SER A 263 -7.19 -13.63 32.05
CA SER A 263 -6.08 -13.08 31.26
C SER A 263 -4.71 -13.46 31.86
N GLN A 264 -3.74 -13.73 31.02
CA GLN A 264 -2.40 -14.18 31.43
C GLN A 264 -1.32 -13.36 30.73
N ALA A 265 -0.55 -12.58 31.47
CA ALA A 265 0.62 -11.85 31.01
C ALA A 265 1.83 -12.42 31.73
N THR A 266 2.47 -13.45 31.12
CA THR A 266 3.52 -14.22 31.76
C THR A 266 4.92 -13.90 31.25
N GLY A 267 5.01 -13.28 30.08
CA GLY A 267 6.26 -12.75 29.55
C GLY A 267 6.64 -11.42 30.19
N ASP A 268 7.92 -11.09 30.24
CA ASP A 268 8.40 -9.80 30.70
C ASP A 268 7.91 -8.67 29.76
N ASN A 269 7.53 -7.55 30.33
CA ASN A 269 6.96 -6.41 29.58
C ASN A 269 5.69 -6.76 28.78
N SER A 270 5.01 -7.84 29.13
CA SER A 270 3.83 -8.30 28.39
C SER A 270 2.54 -7.68 28.84
N THR A 271 1.56 -7.58 27.92
CA THR A 271 0.23 -7.06 28.21
C THR A 271 -0.86 -8.00 27.69
N ALA A 272 -1.67 -8.53 28.54
CA ALA A 272 -2.83 -9.35 28.20
C ALA A 272 -4.13 -8.62 28.63
N THR A 273 -4.96 -8.24 27.68
CA THR A 273 -6.20 -7.50 27.93
C THR A 273 -7.38 -8.19 27.25
N GLY A 274 -8.25 -8.78 28.04
CA GLY A 274 -9.44 -9.49 27.54
C GLY A 274 -9.69 -10.76 28.33
N GLN A 275 -10.88 -11.34 28.19
CA GLN A 275 -11.17 -12.64 28.78
C GLN A 275 -10.28 -13.72 28.14
N ASP A 276 -9.61 -14.50 28.97
CA ASP A 276 -8.71 -15.57 28.53
C ASP A 276 -7.60 -15.11 27.56
N ALA A 277 -7.25 -13.80 27.55
CA ALA A 277 -6.14 -13.28 26.78
C ALA A 277 -4.80 -13.79 27.35
N ASN A 278 -3.87 -14.21 26.51
CA ASN A 278 -2.56 -14.74 26.87
C ASN A 278 -1.41 -13.99 26.18
N ALA A 279 -0.59 -13.31 26.96
CA ALA A 279 0.63 -12.66 26.52
C ALA A 279 1.83 -13.31 27.23
N SER A 280 2.44 -14.30 26.59
CA SER A 280 3.52 -15.10 27.19
C SER A 280 4.92 -14.83 26.63
N GLY A 281 5.01 -14.19 25.48
CA GLY A 281 6.29 -13.72 24.94
C GLY A 281 6.81 -12.48 25.67
N GLU A 282 8.12 -12.26 25.66
CA GLU A 282 8.73 -11.02 26.15
C GLU A 282 8.20 -9.82 25.33
N SER A 283 7.82 -8.75 25.99
CA SER A 283 7.29 -7.54 25.36
C SER A 283 6.04 -7.79 24.49
N SER A 284 5.27 -8.82 24.82
CA SER A 284 4.10 -9.20 24.05
C SER A 284 2.83 -8.50 24.50
N THR A 285 1.88 -8.32 23.59
CA THR A 285 0.58 -7.69 23.88
C THR A 285 -0.56 -8.53 23.33
N ALA A 286 -1.42 -9.04 24.17
CA ALA A 286 -2.65 -9.76 23.81
C ALA A 286 -3.86 -8.95 24.24
N THR A 287 -4.70 -8.50 23.30
CA THR A 287 -5.89 -7.69 23.58
C THR A 287 -7.12 -8.28 22.88
N GLY A 288 -8.04 -8.78 23.67
CA GLY A 288 -9.28 -9.40 23.17
C GLY A 288 -9.57 -10.71 23.88
N GLN A 289 -10.81 -11.19 23.76
CA GLN A 289 -11.19 -12.50 24.31
C GLN A 289 -10.42 -13.60 23.59
N GLY A 290 -9.75 -14.45 24.34
CA GLY A 290 -9.01 -15.58 23.80
C GLY A 290 -7.76 -15.20 23.00
N SER A 291 -7.37 -13.92 22.96
CA SER A 291 -6.20 -13.47 22.20
C SER A 291 -4.91 -14.08 22.77
N GLN A 292 -3.97 -14.43 21.89
CA GLN A 292 -2.72 -15.09 22.25
C GLN A 292 -1.54 -14.36 21.61
N ALA A 293 -0.67 -13.77 22.41
CA ALA A 293 0.60 -13.17 22.01
C ALA A 293 1.73 -13.96 22.67
N THR A 294 2.20 -15.00 22.01
CA THR A 294 3.15 -15.96 22.57
C THR A 294 4.58 -15.79 22.07
N GLY A 295 4.76 -15.11 20.95
CA GLY A 295 6.08 -14.72 20.46
C GLY A 295 6.61 -13.50 21.19
N ASP A 296 7.93 -13.35 21.26
CA ASP A 296 8.56 -12.17 21.82
C ASP A 296 8.25 -10.94 20.97
N ASN A 297 8.02 -9.80 21.61
CA ASN A 297 7.64 -8.55 20.96
C ASN A 297 6.34 -8.67 20.12
N SER A 298 5.50 -9.66 20.41
CA SER A 298 4.30 -9.93 19.63
C SER A 298 3.09 -9.15 20.12
N THR A 299 2.14 -8.87 19.22
CA THR A 299 0.88 -8.17 19.53
C THR A 299 -0.30 -8.93 18.95
N ALA A 300 -1.20 -9.38 19.79
CA ALA A 300 -2.46 -10.02 19.40
C ALA A 300 -3.64 -9.15 19.86
N THR A 301 -4.41 -8.58 18.94
CA THR A 301 -5.54 -7.72 19.27
C THR A 301 -6.80 -8.20 18.55
N GLY A 302 -7.75 -8.68 19.28
CA GLY A 302 -9.01 -9.21 18.74
C GLY A 302 -9.44 -10.49 19.45
N GLN A 303 -10.70 -10.87 19.28
CA GLN A 303 -11.17 -12.16 19.78
C GLN A 303 -10.45 -13.30 19.07
N ASP A 304 -9.86 -14.20 19.82
CA ASP A 304 -9.13 -15.36 19.32
C ASP A 304 -7.96 -14.99 18.38
N ALA A 305 -7.44 -13.76 18.47
CA ALA A 305 -6.27 -13.35 17.72
C ALA A 305 -5.01 -14.06 18.24
N ASN A 306 -4.14 -14.55 17.35
CA ASN A 306 -2.93 -15.27 17.68
C ASN A 306 -1.69 -14.64 17.05
N ALA A 307 -0.77 -14.14 17.86
CA ALA A 307 0.53 -13.63 17.46
C ALA A 307 1.62 -14.49 18.12
N SER A 308 2.10 -15.50 17.41
CA SER A 308 3.05 -16.48 17.95
C SER A 308 4.47 -16.38 17.38
N GLY A 309 4.66 -15.66 16.29
CA GLY A 309 6.00 -15.35 15.79
C GLY A 309 6.68 -14.25 16.60
N GLU A 310 8.00 -14.20 16.59
CA GLU A 310 8.77 -13.10 17.17
C GLU A 310 8.42 -11.78 16.43
N SER A 311 8.19 -10.72 17.17
CA SER A 311 7.82 -9.41 16.63
C SER A 311 6.57 -9.43 15.74
N SER A 312 5.65 -10.35 16.01
CA SER A 312 4.45 -10.53 15.21
C SER A 312 3.27 -9.68 15.73
N THR A 313 2.37 -9.31 14.82
CA THR A 313 1.16 -8.53 15.17
C THR A 313 -0.08 -9.18 14.56
N ALA A 314 -1.00 -9.61 15.37
CA ALA A 314 -2.30 -10.13 14.97
C ALA A 314 -3.42 -9.19 15.47
N THR A 315 -4.16 -8.58 14.57
CA THR A 315 -5.23 -7.63 14.90
C THR A 315 -6.53 -7.99 14.19
N GLY A 316 -7.52 -8.40 14.93
CA GLY A 316 -8.82 -8.81 14.42
C GLY A 316 -9.30 -10.12 15.01
N GLN A 317 -10.59 -10.41 14.89
CA GLN A 317 -11.14 -11.69 15.33
C GLN A 317 -10.51 -12.84 14.56
N GLY A 318 -9.99 -13.82 15.25
CA GLY A 318 -9.39 -15.00 14.63
C GLY A 318 -8.10 -14.75 13.85
N SER A 319 -7.56 -13.53 13.89
CA SER A 319 -6.32 -13.20 13.15
C SER A 319 -5.13 -14.00 13.65
N GLN A 320 -4.26 -14.44 12.75
CA GLN A 320 -3.12 -15.28 13.04
C GLN A 320 -1.83 -14.69 12.44
N ALA A 321 -0.90 -14.26 13.29
CA ALA A 321 0.43 -13.81 12.92
C ALA A 321 1.44 -14.80 13.53
N THR A 322 1.79 -15.84 12.77
CA THR A 322 2.60 -16.95 13.28
C THR A 322 4.03 -16.94 12.77
N GLY A 323 4.30 -16.20 11.70
CA GLY A 323 5.67 -15.98 11.24
C GLY A 323 6.37 -14.89 12.04
N ASP A 324 7.70 -14.93 12.11
CA ASP A 324 8.48 -13.88 12.75
C ASP A 324 8.35 -12.56 11.98
N ASN A 325 8.27 -11.46 12.71
CA ASN A 325 8.04 -10.12 12.14
C ASN A 325 6.75 -10.00 11.29
N SER A 326 5.78 -10.89 11.53
CA SER A 326 4.55 -10.92 10.73
C SER A 326 3.46 -10.04 11.31
N THR A 327 2.57 -9.57 10.41
CA THR A 327 1.41 -8.75 10.79
C THR A 327 0.14 -9.29 10.16
N ALA A 328 -0.82 -9.69 10.96
CA ALA A 328 -2.15 -10.11 10.52
C ALA A 328 -3.20 -9.14 11.07
N THR A 329 -3.88 -8.40 10.20
CA THR A 329 -4.90 -7.41 10.59
C THR A 329 -6.20 -7.66 9.84
N GLY A 330 -7.22 -8.07 10.55
CA GLY A 330 -8.53 -8.37 9.97
C GLY A 330 -9.14 -9.62 10.60
N GLN A 331 -10.43 -9.83 10.39
CA GLN A 331 -11.08 -11.06 10.82
C GLN A 331 -10.49 -12.24 10.05
N ASP A 332 -10.06 -13.26 10.77
CA ASP A 332 -9.47 -14.49 10.22
C ASP A 332 -8.25 -14.24 9.29
N ALA A 333 -7.61 -13.08 9.41
CA ALA A 333 -6.39 -12.78 8.67
C ALA A 333 -5.23 -13.67 9.14
N THR A 334 -4.44 -14.20 8.20
CA THR A 334 -3.32 -15.11 8.48
C THR A 334 -2.02 -14.58 7.89
N ALA A 335 -1.02 -14.32 8.73
CA ALA A 335 0.34 -13.95 8.34
C ALA A 335 1.30 -14.98 8.93
N SER A 336 1.68 -15.98 8.14
CA SER A 336 2.51 -17.10 8.61
C SER A 336 3.93 -17.14 8.05
N GLY A 337 4.20 -16.39 7.00
CA GLY A 337 5.57 -16.23 6.50
C GLY A 337 6.38 -15.28 7.38
N GLU A 338 7.70 -15.40 7.38
CA GLU A 338 8.61 -14.46 8.01
C GLU A 338 8.43 -13.06 7.37
N SER A 339 8.34 -12.03 8.19
CA SER A 339 8.14 -10.64 7.73
C SER A 339 6.90 -10.45 6.83
N SER A 340 5.87 -11.24 7.07
CA SER A 340 4.64 -11.20 6.26
C SER A 340 3.59 -10.25 6.85
N THR A 341 2.75 -9.69 5.99
CA THR A 341 1.66 -8.80 6.39
C THR A 341 0.35 -9.21 5.74
N ALA A 342 -0.64 -9.57 6.53
CA ALA A 342 -2.00 -9.87 6.08
C ALA A 342 -2.96 -8.83 6.67
N THR A 343 -3.65 -8.07 5.82
CA THR A 343 -4.58 -7.02 6.22
C THR A 343 -5.91 -7.15 5.50
N GLY A 344 -6.95 -7.48 6.20
CA GLY A 344 -8.30 -7.68 5.67
C GLY A 344 -8.94 -8.95 6.20
N GLN A 345 -10.25 -9.07 6.05
CA GLN A 345 -10.97 -10.29 6.41
C GLN A 345 -10.48 -11.45 5.55
N ASP A 346 -10.19 -12.58 6.16
CA ASP A 346 -9.72 -13.80 5.50
C ASP A 346 -8.44 -13.60 4.64
N SER A 347 -7.69 -12.52 4.86
CA SER A 347 -6.44 -12.28 4.13
C SER A 347 -5.34 -13.26 4.57
N GLN A 348 -4.54 -13.71 3.61
CA GLN A 348 -3.50 -14.70 3.84
C GLN A 348 -2.15 -14.25 3.29
N ALA A 349 -1.17 -14.03 4.15
CA ALA A 349 0.21 -13.74 3.80
C ALA A 349 1.08 -14.88 4.34
N THR A 350 1.26 -15.92 3.52
CA THR A 350 1.92 -17.16 3.94
C THR A 350 3.34 -17.32 3.42
N GLY A 351 3.70 -16.54 2.41
CA GLY A 351 5.08 -16.48 1.93
C GLY A 351 5.94 -15.56 2.80
N ASP A 352 7.23 -15.80 2.87
CA ASP A 352 8.16 -14.92 3.57
C ASP A 352 8.22 -13.55 2.87
N ASN A 353 8.29 -12.48 3.66
CA ASN A 353 8.29 -11.10 3.17
C ASN A 353 7.03 -10.75 2.34
N SER A 354 5.92 -11.47 2.54
CA SER A 354 4.71 -11.29 1.77
C SER A 354 3.73 -10.29 2.39
N THR A 355 2.92 -9.65 1.55
CA THR A 355 1.90 -8.70 1.99
C THR A 355 0.56 -9.02 1.32
N ALA A 356 -0.45 -9.32 2.11
CA ALA A 356 -1.82 -9.52 1.66
C ALA A 356 -2.72 -8.45 2.27
N THR A 357 -3.31 -7.58 1.45
CA THR A 357 -4.18 -6.49 1.90
C THR A 357 -5.51 -6.51 1.16
N GLY A 358 -6.57 -6.82 1.85
CA GLY A 358 -7.92 -6.91 1.30
C GLY A 358 -8.66 -8.13 1.80
N GLN A 359 -9.98 -8.14 1.69
CA GLN A 359 -10.76 -9.32 2.00
C GLN A 359 -10.39 -10.48 1.06
N ASP A 360 -10.16 -11.66 1.61
CA ASP A 360 -9.75 -12.85 0.85
C ASP A 360 -8.46 -12.66 0.03
N ALA A 361 -7.63 -11.65 0.35
CA ALA A 361 -6.35 -11.45 -0.33
C ALA A 361 -5.35 -12.55 0.06
N ASN A 362 -4.64 -13.11 -0.91
CA ASN A 362 -3.67 -14.19 -0.71
C ASN A 362 -2.30 -13.84 -1.28
N ALA A 363 -1.28 -13.72 -0.41
CA ALA A 363 0.10 -13.52 -0.78
C ALA A 363 0.92 -14.71 -0.26
N SER A 364 1.03 -15.76 -1.06
CA SER A 364 1.69 -17.01 -0.69
C SER A 364 3.08 -17.20 -1.31
N GLY A 365 3.44 -16.38 -2.27
CA GLY A 365 4.81 -16.37 -2.80
C GLY A 365 5.78 -15.64 -1.86
N GLU A 366 7.05 -16.01 -1.86
CA GLU A 366 8.11 -15.26 -1.19
C GLU A 366 8.17 -13.84 -1.77
N SER A 367 8.25 -12.83 -0.91
CA SER A 367 8.29 -11.40 -1.29
C SER A 367 7.10 -10.98 -2.16
N SER A 368 5.94 -11.59 -1.94
CA SER A 368 4.74 -11.30 -2.74
C SER A 368 3.85 -10.25 -2.08
N THR A 369 3.10 -9.52 -2.91
CA THR A 369 2.14 -8.51 -2.44
C THR A 369 0.79 -8.71 -3.11
N ALA A 370 -0.24 -8.98 -2.32
CA ALA A 370 -1.62 -9.06 -2.77
C ALA A 370 -2.45 -7.94 -2.14
N THR A 371 -2.98 -7.02 -2.93
CA THR A 371 -3.75 -5.88 -2.45
C THR A 371 -5.09 -5.76 -3.17
N GLY A 372 -6.16 -5.95 -2.45
CA GLY A 372 -7.52 -5.91 -2.97
C GLY A 372 -8.32 -7.14 -2.58
N GLN A 373 -9.64 -7.05 -2.65
CA GLN A 373 -10.53 -8.17 -2.35
C GLN A 373 -10.25 -9.33 -3.32
N GLY A 374 -10.04 -10.52 -2.79
CA GLY A 374 -9.78 -11.72 -3.58
C GLY A 374 -8.47 -11.70 -4.36
N SER A 375 -7.59 -10.73 -4.13
CA SER A 375 -6.30 -10.65 -4.84
C SER A 375 -5.39 -11.82 -4.47
N GLN A 376 -4.65 -12.34 -5.46
CA GLN A 376 -3.80 -13.51 -5.30
C GLN A 376 -2.38 -13.23 -5.83
N ALA A 377 -1.39 -13.19 -4.96
CA ALA A 377 0.02 -13.06 -5.31
C ALA A 377 0.74 -14.35 -4.85
N THR A 378 0.77 -15.36 -5.72
CA THR A 378 1.27 -16.69 -5.38
C THR A 378 2.65 -16.99 -5.92
N GLY A 379 3.11 -16.20 -6.89
CA GLY A 379 4.49 -16.29 -7.38
C GLY A 379 5.48 -15.58 -6.45
N SER A 380 6.72 -16.02 -6.41
CA SER A 380 7.78 -15.31 -5.67
C SER A 380 8.02 -13.93 -6.29
N ASN A 381 8.22 -12.91 -5.47
CA ASN A 381 8.39 -11.52 -5.88
C ASN A 381 7.19 -10.97 -6.69
N SER A 382 6.00 -11.53 -6.49
CA SER A 382 4.82 -11.13 -7.25
C SER A 382 4.00 -10.05 -6.56
N THR A 383 3.29 -9.24 -7.36
CA THR A 383 2.41 -8.19 -6.86
C THR A 383 1.05 -8.29 -7.52
N ALA A 384 0.00 -8.50 -6.75
CA ALA A 384 -1.39 -8.49 -7.21
C ALA A 384 -2.14 -7.34 -6.53
N THR A 385 -2.57 -6.34 -7.28
CA THR A 385 -3.27 -5.16 -6.77
C THR A 385 -4.59 -4.94 -7.49
N GLY A 386 -5.68 -5.11 -6.78
CA GLY A 386 -7.04 -4.97 -7.32
C GLY A 386 -7.95 -6.11 -6.89
N GLN A 387 -9.25 -5.91 -7.01
CA GLN A 387 -10.21 -6.98 -6.73
C GLN A 387 -9.97 -8.15 -7.69
N ASP A 388 -9.86 -9.35 -7.15
CA ASP A 388 -9.64 -10.59 -7.89
C ASP A 388 -8.38 -10.56 -8.80
N ALA A 389 -7.43 -9.68 -8.51
CA ALA A 389 -6.15 -9.63 -9.24
C ALA A 389 -5.31 -10.87 -8.92
N THR A 390 -4.69 -11.47 -9.93
CA THR A 390 -3.88 -12.68 -9.78
C THR A 390 -2.46 -12.48 -10.33
N ALA A 391 -1.45 -12.59 -9.49
CA ALA A 391 -0.04 -12.57 -9.86
C ALA A 391 0.60 -13.89 -9.42
N SER A 392 0.63 -14.87 -10.32
CA SER A 392 1.13 -16.21 -10.00
C SER A 392 2.48 -16.55 -10.64
N GLY A 393 2.95 -15.75 -11.57
CA GLY A 393 4.29 -15.88 -12.11
C GLY A 393 5.35 -15.36 -11.15
N GLU A 394 6.56 -15.88 -11.20
CA GLU A 394 7.72 -15.32 -10.50
C GLU A 394 7.96 -13.87 -10.98
N SER A 395 8.16 -12.95 -10.07
CA SER A 395 8.38 -11.52 -10.36
C SER A 395 7.25 -10.89 -11.20
N SER A 396 6.02 -11.35 -11.00
CA SER A 396 4.88 -10.86 -11.76
C SER A 396 4.12 -9.75 -11.04
N THR A 397 3.49 -8.86 -11.81
CA THR A 397 2.69 -7.76 -11.29
C THR A 397 1.32 -7.72 -11.95
N ALA A 398 0.26 -7.87 -11.18
CA ALA A 398 -1.12 -7.74 -11.62
C ALA A 398 -1.78 -6.55 -10.92
N THR A 399 -2.20 -5.53 -11.65
CA THR A 399 -2.81 -4.33 -11.10
C THR A 399 -4.12 -4.00 -11.79
N GLY A 400 -5.21 -4.08 -11.07
CA GLY A 400 -6.56 -3.84 -11.58
C GLY A 400 -7.52 -4.96 -11.22
N GLN A 401 -8.82 -4.68 -11.27
CA GLN A 401 -9.85 -5.68 -11.01
C GLN A 401 -9.73 -6.83 -12.04
N GLY A 402 -9.68 -8.06 -11.55
CA GLY A 402 -9.59 -9.24 -12.40
C GLY A 402 -8.30 -9.37 -13.22
N SER A 403 -7.28 -8.53 -12.96
CA SER A 403 -6.02 -8.59 -13.70
C SER A 403 -5.26 -9.89 -13.40
N GLN A 404 -4.61 -10.45 -14.40
CA GLN A 404 -3.90 -11.73 -14.31
C GLN A 404 -2.48 -11.63 -14.86
N ALA A 405 -1.48 -11.75 -14.00
CA ALA A 405 -0.08 -11.82 -14.37
C ALA A 405 0.47 -13.21 -13.98
N THR A 406 0.35 -14.15 -14.90
CA THR A 406 0.67 -15.57 -14.64
C THR A 406 2.01 -16.01 -15.23
N GLY A 407 2.57 -15.24 -16.15
CA GLY A 407 3.91 -15.49 -16.66
C GLY A 407 5.00 -14.98 -15.72
N SER A 408 6.17 -15.59 -15.72
CA SER A 408 7.33 -15.09 -14.98
C SER A 408 7.75 -13.72 -15.53
N ASN A 409 8.07 -12.79 -14.64
CA ASN A 409 8.43 -11.40 -14.97
C ASN A 409 7.32 -10.66 -15.76
N SER A 410 6.07 -11.05 -15.57
CA SER A 410 4.94 -10.46 -16.29
C SER A 410 4.27 -9.32 -15.53
N THR A 411 3.68 -8.38 -16.28
CA THR A 411 2.95 -7.25 -15.71
C THR A 411 1.59 -7.11 -16.38
N ALA A 412 0.52 -7.22 -15.60
CA ALA A 412 -0.85 -6.99 -16.02
C ALA A 412 -1.43 -5.77 -15.29
N THR A 413 -1.73 -4.70 -15.99
CA THR A 413 -2.26 -3.46 -15.40
C THR A 413 -3.56 -3.03 -16.10
N GLY A 414 -4.65 -3.08 -15.39
CA GLY A 414 -5.98 -2.74 -15.90
C GLY A 414 -7.02 -3.76 -15.51
N GLN A 415 -8.29 -3.40 -15.59
CA GLN A 415 -9.38 -4.32 -15.33
C GLN A 415 -9.32 -5.47 -16.35
N ASP A 416 -9.37 -6.70 -15.86
CA ASP A 416 -9.33 -7.92 -16.68
C ASP A 416 -8.10 -8.02 -17.60
N ALA A 417 -7.01 -7.28 -17.29
CA ALA A 417 -5.76 -7.38 -18.04
C ALA A 417 -5.09 -8.74 -17.79
N THR A 418 -4.58 -9.37 -18.83
CA THR A 418 -3.94 -10.70 -18.76
C THR A 418 -2.52 -10.66 -19.32
N ALA A 419 -1.52 -10.95 -18.50
CA ALA A 419 -0.11 -11.10 -18.89
C ALA A 419 0.36 -12.52 -18.53
N SER A 420 0.20 -13.46 -19.47
CA SER A 420 0.53 -14.87 -19.23
C SER A 420 1.80 -15.35 -19.87
N GLY A 421 2.34 -14.59 -20.79
CA GLY A 421 3.68 -14.88 -21.34
C GLY A 421 4.79 -14.53 -20.37
N ALA A 422 5.94 -15.20 -20.45
CA ALA A 422 7.12 -14.81 -19.69
C ALA A 422 7.59 -13.43 -20.15
N SER A 423 7.95 -12.56 -19.23
CA SER A 423 8.37 -11.17 -19.50
C SER A 423 7.32 -10.37 -20.29
N SER A 424 6.04 -10.66 -20.09
CA SER A 424 4.97 -9.98 -20.81
C SER A 424 4.39 -8.81 -20.02
N THR A 425 3.87 -7.81 -20.75
CA THR A 425 3.23 -6.64 -20.16
C THR A 425 1.88 -6.37 -20.78
N ALA A 426 0.82 -6.42 -20.01
CA ALA A 426 -0.54 -6.08 -20.43
C ALA A 426 -1.01 -4.85 -19.65
N THR A 427 -1.29 -3.74 -20.35
CA THR A 427 -1.73 -2.49 -19.73
C THR A 427 -3.00 -1.97 -20.39
N GLY A 428 -4.08 -1.92 -19.65
CA GLY A 428 -5.39 -1.47 -20.12
C GLY A 428 -6.48 -2.46 -19.80
N GLN A 429 -7.73 -2.02 -19.81
CA GLN A 429 -8.87 -2.88 -19.58
C GLN A 429 -8.93 -3.98 -20.64
N GLY A 430 -9.05 -5.23 -20.22
CA GLY A 430 -9.13 -6.37 -21.11
C GLY A 430 -7.89 -6.62 -21.96
N SER A 431 -6.76 -5.95 -21.69
CA SER A 431 -5.52 -6.16 -22.44
C SER A 431 -4.95 -7.56 -22.22
N GLN A 432 -4.40 -8.16 -23.25
CA GLN A 432 -3.88 -9.53 -23.24
C GLN A 432 -2.45 -9.58 -23.80
N ALA A 433 -1.48 -9.90 -22.97
CA ALA A 433 -0.09 -10.15 -23.37
C ALA A 433 0.24 -11.61 -23.06
N THR A 434 -0.04 -12.49 -24.01
CA THR A 434 0.09 -13.94 -23.81
C THR A 434 1.34 -14.55 -24.41
N GLY A 435 1.97 -13.84 -25.34
CA GLY A 435 3.27 -14.24 -25.88
C GLY A 435 4.43 -13.93 -24.91
N SER A 436 5.49 -14.69 -24.95
CA SER A 436 6.71 -14.37 -24.21
C SER A 436 7.31 -13.06 -24.72
N ASN A 437 7.80 -12.22 -23.81
CA ASN A 437 8.35 -10.89 -24.11
C ASN A 437 7.35 -9.96 -24.82
N SER A 438 6.05 -10.21 -24.65
CA SER A 438 5.01 -9.42 -25.32
C SER A 438 4.54 -8.23 -24.51
N THR A 439 4.07 -7.18 -25.21
CA THR A 439 3.53 -5.98 -24.59
C THR A 439 2.17 -5.63 -25.20
N ALA A 440 1.12 -5.61 -24.42
CA ALA A 440 -0.22 -5.18 -24.81
C ALA A 440 -0.61 -3.93 -24.00
N THR A 441 -0.76 -2.79 -24.68
CA THR A 441 -1.11 -1.52 -24.03
C THR A 441 -2.34 -0.89 -24.68
N GLY A 442 -3.42 -0.81 -23.94
CA GLY A 442 -4.70 -0.26 -24.40
C GLY A 442 -5.88 -1.17 -24.05
N GLN A 443 -7.07 -0.62 -24.07
CA GLN A 443 -8.29 -1.39 -23.85
C GLN A 443 -8.40 -2.49 -24.90
N ASP A 444 -8.61 -3.72 -24.48
CA ASP A 444 -8.74 -4.90 -25.35
C ASP A 444 -7.55 -5.10 -26.31
N ALA A 445 -6.36 -4.55 -25.97
CA ALA A 445 -5.14 -4.80 -26.74
C ALA A 445 -4.68 -6.25 -26.56
N ASN A 446 -4.28 -6.91 -27.64
CA ASN A 446 -3.83 -8.30 -27.63
C ASN A 446 -2.44 -8.47 -28.25
N ALA A 447 -1.47 -8.90 -27.45
CA ALA A 447 -0.12 -9.23 -27.88
C ALA A 447 0.12 -10.71 -27.57
N SER A 448 -0.16 -11.59 -28.52
CA SER A 448 -0.07 -13.03 -28.33
C SER A 448 1.12 -13.69 -29.03
N GLY A 449 1.78 -13.00 -29.94
CA GLY A 449 3.03 -13.47 -30.53
C GLY A 449 4.21 -13.32 -29.57
N GLU A 450 5.24 -14.13 -29.71
CA GLU A 450 6.51 -13.95 -28.99
C GLU A 450 7.14 -12.60 -29.38
N SER A 451 7.61 -11.84 -28.39
CA SER A 451 8.23 -10.52 -28.59
C SER A 451 7.32 -9.53 -29.34
N SER A 452 6.00 -9.67 -29.15
CA SER A 452 5.03 -8.81 -29.82
C SER A 452 4.63 -7.59 -28.99
N THR A 453 4.25 -6.51 -29.68
CA THR A 453 3.79 -5.28 -29.03
C THR A 453 2.47 -4.81 -29.64
N ALA A 454 1.42 -4.73 -28.83
CA ALA A 454 0.12 -4.19 -29.20
C ALA A 454 -0.16 -2.93 -28.38
N THR A 455 -0.27 -1.77 -29.04
CA THR A 455 -0.52 -0.48 -28.36
C THR A 455 -1.71 0.24 -28.99
N GLY A 456 -2.76 0.41 -28.21
CA GLY A 456 -4.00 1.07 -28.61
C GLY A 456 -5.22 0.22 -28.33
N GLN A 457 -6.38 0.85 -28.27
CA GLN A 457 -7.64 0.14 -28.03
C GLN A 457 -7.89 -0.90 -29.13
N GLY A 458 -8.11 -2.14 -28.73
CA GLY A 458 -8.38 -3.23 -29.63
C GLY A 458 -7.24 -3.58 -30.59
N SER A 459 -6.01 -3.12 -30.32
CA SER A 459 -4.84 -3.46 -31.12
C SER A 459 -4.49 -4.95 -30.97
N GLN A 460 -4.04 -5.59 -32.04
CA GLN A 460 -3.73 -7.01 -32.10
C GLN A 460 -2.34 -7.25 -32.68
N ALA A 461 -1.40 -7.70 -31.88
CA ALA A 461 -0.07 -8.13 -32.30
C ALA A 461 0.05 -9.65 -32.05
N THR A 462 -0.38 -10.44 -33.01
CA THR A 462 -0.51 -11.90 -32.87
C THR A 462 0.63 -12.67 -33.55
N GLY A 463 1.37 -12.02 -34.43
CA GLY A 463 2.57 -12.63 -35.00
C GLY A 463 3.78 -12.47 -34.08
N ASP A 464 4.73 -13.37 -34.16
CA ASP A 464 5.99 -13.26 -33.43
C ASP A 464 6.80 -12.03 -33.91
N ASN A 465 7.43 -11.33 -32.97
CA ASN A 465 8.18 -10.10 -33.23
C ASN A 465 7.31 -9.00 -33.88
N SER A 466 6.00 -9.04 -33.70
CA SER A 466 5.07 -8.09 -34.33
C SER A 466 4.78 -6.87 -33.46
N THR A 467 4.47 -5.75 -34.14
CA THR A 467 4.10 -4.50 -33.46
C THR A 467 2.81 -3.94 -34.05
N ALA A 468 1.77 -3.79 -33.23
CA ALA A 468 0.51 -3.18 -33.58
C ALA A 468 0.29 -1.92 -32.74
N THR A 469 0.34 -0.73 -33.36
CA THR A 469 0.16 0.56 -32.66
C THR A 469 -0.97 1.36 -33.26
N GLY A 470 -2.02 1.57 -32.48
CA GLY A 470 -3.22 2.31 -32.90
C GLY A 470 -4.50 1.58 -32.57
N GLN A 471 -5.60 2.31 -32.52
CA GLN A 471 -6.92 1.72 -32.26
C GLN A 471 -7.25 0.69 -33.36
N GLY A 472 -7.52 -0.54 -32.96
CA GLY A 472 -7.85 -1.61 -33.89
C GLY A 472 -6.72 -1.97 -34.88
N ALA A 473 -5.47 -1.59 -34.60
CA ALA A 473 -4.32 -2.01 -35.42
C ALA A 473 -4.09 -3.51 -35.29
N THR A 474 -3.78 -4.18 -36.38
CA THR A 474 -3.55 -5.64 -36.43
C THR A 474 -2.19 -5.96 -37.06
N ALA A 475 -1.30 -6.60 -36.31
CA ALA A 475 -0.01 -7.09 -36.79
C ALA A 475 0.03 -8.61 -36.53
N SER A 476 -0.40 -9.39 -37.50
CA SER A 476 -0.51 -10.86 -37.37
C SER A 476 0.58 -11.62 -38.14
N GLY A 477 1.31 -10.95 -38.99
CA GLY A 477 2.46 -11.56 -39.64
C GLY A 477 3.68 -11.61 -38.71
N GLU A 478 4.52 -12.61 -38.83
CA GLU A 478 5.82 -12.64 -38.14
C GLU A 478 6.63 -11.40 -38.52
N SER A 479 7.25 -10.75 -37.54
CA SER A 479 8.05 -9.53 -37.71
C SER A 479 7.30 -8.39 -38.41
N SER A 480 5.98 -8.31 -38.20
CA SER A 480 5.14 -7.29 -38.84
C SER A 480 4.94 -6.08 -37.96
N THR A 481 4.73 -4.92 -38.58
CA THR A 481 4.46 -3.64 -37.89
C THR A 481 3.21 -2.98 -38.46
N ALA A 482 2.20 -2.76 -37.63
CA ALA A 482 0.98 -2.04 -37.95
C ALA A 482 0.88 -0.79 -37.08
N THR A 483 0.94 0.40 -37.69
CA THR A 483 0.85 1.68 -36.97
C THR A 483 -0.23 2.55 -37.55
N GLY A 484 -1.22 2.91 -36.72
CA GLY A 484 -2.37 3.73 -37.11
C GLY A 484 -3.69 3.05 -36.81
N GLN A 485 -4.74 3.85 -36.71
CA GLN A 485 -6.09 3.34 -36.47
C GLN A 485 -6.51 2.34 -37.56
N GLY A 486 -6.88 1.14 -37.15
CA GLY A 486 -7.33 0.09 -38.09
C GLY A 486 -6.28 -0.36 -39.09
N SER A 487 -4.98 -0.09 -38.85
CA SER A 487 -3.91 -0.57 -39.72
C SER A 487 -3.75 -2.10 -39.63
N GLN A 488 -3.40 -2.74 -40.72
CA GLN A 488 -3.29 -4.20 -40.82
C GLN A 488 -1.94 -4.61 -41.45
N ALA A 489 -1.08 -5.25 -40.67
CA ALA A 489 0.16 -5.85 -41.16
C ALA A 489 0.08 -7.36 -40.94
N THR A 490 -0.51 -8.07 -41.93
CA THR A 490 -0.76 -9.50 -41.83
C THR A 490 0.24 -10.36 -42.58
N GLY A 491 1.00 -9.77 -43.48
CA GLY A 491 2.11 -10.46 -44.12
C GLY A 491 3.35 -10.57 -43.21
N SER A 492 4.10 -11.65 -43.27
CA SER A 492 5.36 -11.75 -42.53
C SER A 492 6.36 -10.67 -43.04
N ASN A 493 7.07 -10.05 -42.09
CA ASN A 493 8.00 -8.93 -42.33
C ASN A 493 7.31 -7.72 -42.99
N SER A 494 6.01 -7.51 -42.75
CA SER A 494 5.24 -6.43 -43.36
C SER A 494 5.13 -5.20 -42.45
N THR A 495 4.98 -4.03 -43.08
CA THR A 495 4.80 -2.76 -42.34
C THR A 495 3.59 -2.00 -42.88
N ALA A 496 2.61 -1.74 -42.02
CA ALA A 496 1.43 -0.92 -42.30
C ALA A 496 1.46 0.32 -41.41
N ASN A 497 1.64 1.51 -41.97
CA ASN A 497 1.67 2.75 -41.22
C ASN A 497 0.69 3.78 -41.78
N GLY A 498 -0.37 4.06 -41.07
CA GLY A 498 -1.43 4.98 -41.45
C GLY A 498 -2.80 4.43 -41.04
N ALA A 499 -3.78 5.33 -40.86
CA ALA A 499 -5.15 4.90 -40.55
C ALA A 499 -5.69 4.02 -41.68
N GLY A 500 -6.13 2.82 -41.36
CA GLY A 500 -6.62 1.84 -42.32
C GLY A 500 -5.57 1.35 -43.34
N ALA A 501 -4.29 1.57 -43.10
CA ALA A 501 -3.24 1.00 -43.95
C ALA A 501 -3.22 -0.53 -43.85
N ALA A 502 -3.04 -1.23 -44.98
CA ALA A 502 -3.04 -2.70 -45.04
C ALA A 502 -1.81 -3.23 -45.78
N ALA A 503 -0.90 -3.88 -45.04
CA ALA A 503 0.24 -4.58 -45.60
C ALA A 503 0.07 -6.09 -45.42
N THR A 504 -0.59 -6.72 -46.39
CA THR A 504 -0.98 -8.14 -46.31
C THR A 504 -0.05 -9.07 -47.04
N GLY A 505 0.79 -8.53 -47.94
CA GLY A 505 1.79 -9.31 -48.62
C GLY A 505 3.03 -9.59 -47.74
N HIS A 506 3.72 -10.67 -48.00
CA HIS A 506 5.01 -10.98 -47.38
C HIS A 506 6.01 -9.87 -47.71
N GLN A 507 6.76 -9.34 -46.71
CA GLN A 507 7.72 -8.24 -46.87
C GLN A 507 7.10 -6.97 -47.48
N SER A 508 5.82 -6.74 -47.32
CA SER A 508 5.15 -5.58 -47.90
C SER A 508 5.16 -4.37 -46.96
N THR A 509 5.08 -3.18 -47.57
CA THR A 509 5.04 -1.89 -46.84
C THR A 509 3.90 -1.02 -47.29
N ALA A 510 2.99 -0.66 -46.42
CA ALA A 510 1.88 0.25 -46.65
C ALA A 510 2.03 1.49 -45.77
N LEU A 511 2.31 2.66 -46.36
CA LEU A 511 2.52 3.94 -45.66
C LEU A 511 1.49 4.98 -46.13
N GLY A 512 0.61 5.39 -45.24
CA GLY A 512 -0.43 6.38 -45.51
C GLY A 512 -1.82 5.89 -45.19
N ALA A 513 -2.75 6.81 -44.96
CA ALA A 513 -4.13 6.43 -44.64
C ALA A 513 -4.76 5.65 -45.80
N GLY A 514 -5.31 4.50 -45.52
CA GLY A 514 -5.91 3.61 -46.50
C GLY A 514 -4.93 2.96 -47.50
N ALA A 515 -3.63 3.10 -47.32
CA ALA A 515 -2.62 2.48 -48.21
C ALA A 515 -2.75 0.95 -48.13
N GLN A 516 -2.68 0.25 -49.26
CA GLN A 516 -2.80 -1.21 -49.38
C GLN A 516 -1.60 -1.80 -50.10
N ALA A 517 -0.84 -2.65 -49.43
CA ALA A 517 0.28 -3.40 -49.99
C ALA A 517 0.00 -4.90 -49.86
N ALA A 518 -0.79 -5.42 -50.82
CA ALA A 518 -1.21 -6.81 -50.82
C ALA A 518 -0.23 -7.74 -51.54
N GLY A 519 0.56 -7.21 -52.46
CA GLY A 519 1.58 -7.99 -53.14
C GLY A 519 2.76 -8.32 -52.23
N SER A 520 3.34 -9.51 -52.42
CA SER A 520 4.63 -9.85 -51.79
C SER A 520 5.69 -8.83 -52.19
N GLN A 521 6.45 -8.30 -51.21
CA GLN A 521 7.41 -7.22 -51.40
C GLN A 521 6.82 -5.94 -51.99
N GLY A 522 5.50 -5.76 -51.85
CA GLY A 522 4.81 -4.56 -52.34
C GLY A 522 5.02 -3.34 -51.44
N VAL A 523 5.14 -2.16 -52.06
CA VAL A 523 5.28 -0.89 -51.33
C VAL A 523 4.19 0.06 -51.77
N ALA A 524 3.27 0.41 -50.85
CA ALA A 524 2.22 1.41 -51.04
C ALA A 524 2.48 2.60 -50.12
N SER A 525 2.79 3.78 -50.67
CA SER A 525 3.06 4.98 -49.91
C SER A 525 2.23 6.15 -50.38
N GLY A 526 1.27 6.56 -49.57
CA GLY A 526 0.36 7.65 -49.89
C GLY A 526 -1.06 7.31 -49.43
N TRP A 527 -1.94 8.33 -49.39
CA TRP A 527 -3.34 8.14 -49.08
C TRP A 527 -4.02 7.23 -50.13
N ASN A 528 -4.62 6.12 -49.67
CA ASN A 528 -5.23 5.10 -50.53
C ASN A 528 -4.29 4.55 -51.64
N ALA A 529 -2.97 4.60 -51.47
CA ALA A 529 -2.05 3.96 -52.39
C ALA A 529 -2.26 2.43 -52.37
N ASN A 530 -2.25 1.77 -53.54
CA ASN A 530 -2.48 0.33 -53.65
C ASN A 530 -1.33 -0.35 -54.43
N ALA A 531 -0.60 -1.21 -53.74
CA ALA A 531 0.45 -2.07 -54.34
C ALA A 531 0.01 -3.53 -54.20
N SER A 532 -0.86 -4.00 -55.08
CA SER A 532 -1.37 -5.37 -55.06
C SER A 532 -0.56 -6.37 -55.90
N GLY A 533 0.26 -5.87 -56.81
CA GLY A 533 1.17 -6.72 -57.54
C GLY A 533 2.40 -7.16 -56.73
N THR A 534 2.90 -8.35 -56.96
CA THR A 534 4.18 -8.82 -56.38
C THR A 534 5.30 -7.84 -56.75
N GLN A 535 6.05 -7.36 -55.73
CA GLN A 535 7.09 -6.32 -55.93
C GLN A 535 6.56 -5.04 -56.55
N GLY A 536 5.23 -4.79 -56.38
CA GLY A 536 4.61 -3.55 -56.82
C GLY A 536 4.97 -2.36 -55.93
N VAL A 537 5.22 -1.19 -56.52
CA VAL A 537 5.53 0.06 -55.80
C VAL A 537 4.53 1.14 -56.19
N ALA A 538 3.65 1.53 -55.24
CA ALA A 538 2.68 2.58 -55.42
C ALA A 538 3.00 3.75 -54.48
N ILE A 539 3.43 4.89 -54.99
CA ILE A 539 3.77 6.08 -54.20
C ILE A 539 2.99 7.29 -54.69
N GLY A 540 2.16 7.83 -53.83
CA GLY A 540 1.28 8.96 -54.08
C GLY A 540 -0.13 8.69 -53.67
N GLY A 541 -0.94 9.75 -53.42
CA GLY A 541 -2.35 9.59 -53.11
C GLY A 541 -3.11 8.86 -54.23
N ASN A 542 -3.83 7.78 -53.90
CA ASN A 542 -4.52 6.88 -54.83
C ASN A 542 -3.59 6.26 -55.92
N ALA A 543 -2.28 6.22 -55.72
CA ALA A 543 -1.41 5.52 -56.63
C ALA A 543 -1.72 4.00 -56.61
N SER A 544 -1.70 3.33 -57.76
CA SER A 544 -2.08 1.93 -57.89
C SER A 544 -1.05 1.14 -58.71
N ALA A 545 -0.34 0.21 -58.07
CA ALA A 545 0.60 -0.71 -58.70
C ALA A 545 0.06 -2.14 -58.58
N GLN A 546 -0.72 -2.57 -59.61
CA GLN A 546 -1.41 -3.86 -59.58
C GLN A 546 -0.68 -4.96 -60.33
N GLY A 547 0.09 -4.58 -61.33
CA GLY A 547 0.92 -5.52 -62.03
C GLY A 547 2.11 -6.02 -61.20
N ASN A 548 2.59 -7.21 -61.45
CA ASN A 548 3.79 -7.72 -60.81
C ASN A 548 4.99 -6.84 -61.23
N GLN A 549 5.87 -6.51 -60.27
CA GLN A 549 7.05 -5.65 -60.50
C GLN A 549 6.70 -4.29 -61.10
N SER A 550 5.47 -3.81 -60.83
CA SER A 550 5.01 -2.52 -61.34
C SER A 550 5.32 -1.35 -60.40
N ILE A 551 5.50 -0.17 -60.93
CA ILE A 551 5.77 1.06 -60.20
C ILE A 551 4.78 2.15 -60.58
N ALA A 552 3.99 2.62 -59.62
CA ALA A 552 3.12 3.79 -59.78
C ALA A 552 3.60 4.92 -58.85
N LEU A 553 4.17 5.96 -59.41
CA LEU A 553 4.71 7.10 -58.66
C LEU A 553 4.02 8.40 -59.08
N GLY A 554 3.19 8.90 -58.21
CA GLY A 554 2.40 10.15 -58.40
C GLY A 554 0.98 9.99 -57.91
N ALA A 555 0.31 11.12 -57.59
CA ALA A 555 -1.11 11.06 -57.20
C ALA A 555 -1.96 10.48 -58.34
N ASN A 556 -2.81 9.49 -58.04
CA ASN A 556 -3.64 8.78 -59.02
C ASN A 556 -2.83 8.08 -60.16
N ALA A 557 -1.55 7.83 -59.96
CA ALA A 557 -0.76 7.04 -60.91
C ALA A 557 -1.24 5.59 -60.86
N SER A 558 -1.33 4.91 -62.04
CA SER A 558 -1.84 3.55 -62.13
C SER A 558 -0.93 2.69 -63.03
N ALA A 559 -0.30 1.67 -62.44
CA ALA A 559 0.55 0.71 -63.11
C ALA A 559 -0.10 -0.68 -62.97
N THR A 560 -0.91 -1.08 -63.95
CA THR A 560 -1.64 -2.36 -63.92
C THR A 560 -1.05 -3.44 -64.76
N GLY A 561 -0.17 -3.11 -65.74
CA GLY A 561 0.56 -4.08 -66.48
C GLY A 561 1.73 -4.67 -65.67
N ASP A 562 2.08 -5.90 -65.90
CA ASP A 562 3.30 -6.50 -65.32
C ASP A 562 4.56 -5.76 -65.78
N HIS A 563 5.52 -5.53 -64.89
CA HIS A 563 6.75 -4.77 -65.15
C HIS A 563 6.52 -3.32 -65.67
N SER A 564 5.31 -2.77 -65.40
CA SER A 564 4.96 -1.45 -65.86
C SER A 564 5.36 -0.31 -64.88
N ILE A 565 5.64 0.86 -65.40
CA ILE A 565 6.01 2.04 -64.63
C ILE A 565 5.08 3.22 -65.00
N ALA A 566 4.32 3.69 -64.05
CA ALA A 566 3.55 4.92 -64.18
C ALA A 566 4.17 6.03 -63.32
N LEU A 567 4.85 7.00 -63.94
CA LEU A 567 5.57 8.06 -63.25
C LEU A 567 4.97 9.41 -63.56
N GLY A 568 4.22 9.97 -62.62
CA GLY A 568 3.55 11.25 -62.71
C GLY A 568 2.13 11.21 -62.20
N ALA A 569 1.60 12.35 -61.77
CA ALA A 569 0.20 12.42 -61.31
C ALA A 569 -0.76 12.00 -62.42
N GLY A 570 -1.67 11.04 -62.13
CA GLY A 570 -2.66 10.52 -63.06
C GLY A 570 -2.07 9.75 -64.26
N SER A 571 -0.77 9.36 -64.23
CA SER A 571 -0.18 8.51 -65.27
C SER A 571 -0.77 7.09 -65.19
N GLN A 572 -0.92 6.43 -66.35
CA GLN A 572 -1.49 5.11 -66.50
C GLN A 572 -0.58 4.22 -67.35
N ALA A 573 -0.06 3.16 -66.77
CA ALA A 573 0.72 2.15 -67.49
C ALA A 573 -0.01 0.79 -67.41
N THR A 574 -0.80 0.50 -68.43
CA THR A 574 -1.68 -0.68 -68.47
C THR A 574 -1.07 -1.79 -69.34
N GLY A 575 -0.20 -1.46 -70.28
CA GLY A 575 0.53 -2.47 -71.01
C GLY A 575 1.65 -3.14 -70.18
N SER A 576 1.92 -4.39 -70.44
CA SER A 576 3.05 -5.11 -69.82
C SER A 576 4.39 -4.51 -70.29
N ASN A 577 5.34 -4.37 -69.38
CA ASN A 577 6.66 -3.80 -69.65
C ASN A 577 6.57 -2.38 -70.24
N SER A 578 5.56 -1.62 -69.84
CA SER A 578 5.32 -0.25 -70.34
C SER A 578 5.72 0.82 -69.31
N VAL A 579 6.05 2.00 -69.81
CA VAL A 579 6.40 3.18 -68.99
C VAL A 579 5.55 4.38 -69.39
N ALA A 580 4.71 4.85 -68.48
CA ALA A 580 4.00 6.11 -68.61
C ALA A 580 4.73 7.22 -67.84
N LEU A 581 5.38 8.14 -68.54
CA LEU A 581 6.25 9.13 -67.95
C LEU A 581 5.63 10.53 -68.03
N GLY A 582 5.30 11.11 -66.88
CA GLY A 582 4.76 12.44 -66.77
C GLY A 582 3.27 12.45 -66.39
N GLN A 583 2.81 13.58 -65.89
CA GLN A 583 1.41 13.77 -65.46
C GLN A 583 0.42 13.38 -66.57
N GLY A 584 -0.55 12.49 -66.26
CA GLY A 584 -1.59 12.08 -67.18
C GLY A 584 -1.12 11.31 -68.42
N SER A 585 0.15 10.81 -68.42
CA SER A 585 0.64 9.98 -69.52
C SER A 585 -0.03 8.61 -69.49
N ILE A 586 -0.35 8.06 -70.66
CA ILE A 586 -1.01 6.76 -70.83
C ILE A 586 -0.14 5.86 -71.66
N ALA A 587 0.32 4.75 -71.09
CA ALA A 587 1.07 3.67 -71.77
C ALA A 587 0.17 2.41 -71.77
N ASP A 588 -0.62 2.22 -72.79
CA ASP A 588 -1.59 1.14 -72.96
C ASP A 588 -1.11 -0.02 -73.84
N ARG A 589 0.08 0.11 -74.37
CA ARG A 589 0.68 -0.89 -75.23
C ARG A 589 1.86 -1.55 -74.53
N ASP A 590 1.99 -2.83 -74.73
CA ASP A 590 3.13 -3.59 -74.21
C ASP A 590 4.47 -3.07 -74.76
N ASN A 591 5.52 -3.19 -73.95
CA ASN A 591 6.89 -2.81 -74.37
C ASN A 591 7.03 -1.38 -74.88
N SER A 592 6.31 -0.43 -74.30
CA SER A 592 6.28 0.99 -74.74
C SER A 592 6.62 1.99 -73.65
N VAL A 593 7.14 3.13 -74.06
CA VAL A 593 7.28 4.29 -73.17
C VAL A 593 6.39 5.42 -73.73
N SER A 594 5.45 5.85 -72.90
CA SER A 594 4.58 7.00 -73.23
C SER A 594 4.93 8.18 -72.36
N VAL A 595 5.14 9.36 -72.98
CA VAL A 595 5.42 10.61 -72.29
C VAL A 595 4.22 11.55 -72.30
N GLY A 596 3.05 11.10 -72.72
CA GLY A 596 1.82 11.85 -72.83
C GLY A 596 0.59 10.96 -72.96
N SER A 597 -0.52 11.54 -73.39
CA SER A 597 -1.75 10.85 -73.76
C SER A 597 -2.24 11.37 -75.10
N ASP A 598 -3.27 10.75 -75.66
CA ASP A 598 -3.94 11.23 -76.85
C ASP A 598 -4.47 12.64 -76.58
N GLY A 599 -4.06 13.62 -77.46
CA GLY A 599 -4.39 15.05 -77.26
C GLY A 599 -3.61 15.76 -76.13
N GLY A 600 -2.71 15.08 -75.47
CA GLY A 600 -1.85 15.60 -74.40
C GLY A 600 -0.37 15.20 -74.55
N GLU A 601 0.16 15.22 -75.78
CA GLU A 601 1.53 14.86 -76.12
C GLU A 601 2.54 15.82 -75.48
N ARG A 602 3.74 15.36 -75.21
CA ARG A 602 4.83 16.15 -74.62
C ARG A 602 6.10 16.08 -75.45
N ASN A 603 6.83 17.19 -75.43
CA ASN A 603 8.19 17.19 -75.99
C ASN A 603 9.16 16.48 -75.07
N VAL A 604 9.98 15.60 -75.62
CA VAL A 604 11.16 15.07 -74.94
C VAL A 604 12.37 15.96 -75.29
N THR A 605 12.82 16.76 -74.35
CA THR A 605 13.91 17.72 -74.50
C THR A 605 15.25 17.12 -74.06
N ASN A 606 16.39 17.74 -74.56
CA ASN A 606 17.75 17.33 -74.19
C ASN A 606 18.11 15.86 -74.59
N VAL A 607 17.43 15.36 -75.62
CA VAL A 607 17.75 14.07 -76.21
C VAL A 607 19.08 14.21 -76.96
N ALA A 608 20.10 13.44 -76.61
CA ALA A 608 21.36 13.35 -77.32
C ALA A 608 21.18 12.77 -78.73
N ASN A 609 22.15 12.92 -79.62
CA ASN A 609 22.05 12.26 -80.86
C ASN A 609 22.05 10.73 -80.68
N GLY A 610 21.11 10.05 -81.30
CA GLY A 610 21.11 8.60 -81.38
C GLY A 610 22.31 8.09 -82.13
N TRP A 611 22.94 7.05 -81.65
CA TRP A 611 24.17 6.40 -82.24
C TRP A 611 23.87 4.99 -82.64
N HIS A 612 22.91 4.31 -82.02
CA HIS A 612 22.54 2.93 -82.33
C HIS A 612 21.12 2.91 -82.98
N ASP A 613 20.85 1.85 -83.63
CA ASP A 613 19.62 1.70 -84.43
C ASP A 613 18.34 1.81 -83.56
N THR A 614 18.46 1.57 -82.23
CA THR A 614 17.34 1.62 -81.27
C THR A 614 17.31 2.93 -80.45
N ASP A 615 18.23 3.85 -80.72
CA ASP A 615 18.21 5.11 -79.96
C ASP A 615 17.09 6.06 -80.44
N ALA A 616 16.55 6.86 -79.50
CA ALA A 616 15.63 7.94 -79.89
C ALA A 616 16.41 8.98 -80.70
N VAL A 617 15.76 9.48 -81.74
CA VAL A 617 16.31 10.59 -82.52
C VAL A 617 15.78 11.91 -81.99
N ASN A 618 16.67 12.93 -81.88
CA ASN A 618 16.22 14.29 -81.47
C ASN A 618 15.75 15.12 -82.69
N PHE A 619 15.02 16.18 -82.47
CA PHE A 619 14.48 17.03 -83.50
C PHE A 619 15.60 17.63 -84.37
N ARG A 620 16.81 17.80 -83.88
CA ARG A 620 17.93 18.26 -84.63
C ARG A 620 18.33 17.21 -85.70
N GLN A 621 18.43 15.92 -85.32
CA GLN A 621 18.70 14.82 -86.24
C GLN A 621 17.57 14.71 -87.29
N LEU A 622 16.31 14.73 -86.82
CA LEU A 622 15.17 14.74 -87.75
C LEU A 622 15.21 15.96 -88.69
N ARG A 623 15.55 17.14 -88.18
CA ARG A 623 15.73 18.36 -88.99
C ARG A 623 16.92 18.23 -89.93
N GLU A 624 18.01 17.59 -89.49
CA GLU A 624 19.13 17.29 -90.36
C GLU A 624 18.70 16.36 -91.47
N VAL A 625 18.03 15.24 -91.17
CA VAL A 625 17.48 14.32 -92.14
C VAL A 625 16.57 15.06 -93.13
N ALA A 626 15.61 15.86 -92.62
CA ALA A 626 14.74 16.67 -93.42
C ALA A 626 15.53 17.67 -94.29
N ARG A 627 16.54 18.33 -93.68
CA ARG A 627 17.45 19.25 -94.41
C ARG A 627 18.17 18.57 -95.56
N TYR A 628 18.75 17.38 -95.26
CA TYR A 628 19.41 16.59 -96.27
C TYR A 628 18.48 16.09 -97.37
N ALA A 629 17.30 15.56 -96.93
CA ALA A 629 16.29 15.05 -97.84
C ALA A 629 15.72 16.19 -98.71
N TYR A 630 15.24 17.32 -98.09
CA TYR A 630 14.71 18.43 -98.85
C TYR A 630 15.75 19.15 -99.74
N SER A 631 16.98 19.23 -99.19
CA SER A 631 18.10 19.75 -99.96
C SER A 631 18.42 18.84 -101.15
N GLY A 632 18.36 17.51 -100.91
CA GLY A 632 18.55 16.49 -101.94
C GLY A 632 17.49 16.56 -103.06
N ILE A 633 16.17 16.75 -102.62
CA ILE A 633 15.07 16.89 -103.52
C ILE A 633 15.21 18.22 -104.32
N ALA A 634 15.60 19.31 -103.64
CA ALA A 634 15.86 20.56 -104.30
C ALA A 634 17.02 20.44 -105.36
N ALA A 635 18.10 19.71 -104.99
CA ALA A 635 19.23 19.44 -105.87
C ALA A 635 18.85 18.51 -107.02
N ALA A 636 18.03 17.49 -106.80
CA ALA A 636 17.49 16.64 -107.86
C ALA A 636 16.55 17.40 -108.82
N THR A 637 15.70 18.26 -108.21
CA THR A 637 14.85 19.13 -109.01
C THR A 637 15.69 20.10 -109.90
N ALA A 638 16.72 20.69 -109.27
CA ALA A 638 17.65 21.54 -110.05
C ALA A 638 18.35 20.76 -111.18
N LEU A 639 18.79 19.48 -110.91
CA LEU A 639 19.31 18.62 -111.93
C LEU A 639 18.36 18.32 -113.10
N ALA A 640 17.07 18.13 -112.78
CA ALA A 640 16.01 17.89 -113.73
C ALA A 640 15.78 19.13 -114.67
N MET A 641 16.04 20.35 -114.16
CA MET A 641 15.88 21.60 -114.85
C MET A 641 17.10 22.01 -115.67
N ILE A 642 18.16 21.22 -115.65
CA ILE A 642 19.27 21.52 -116.53
C ILE A 642 18.82 21.37 -118.00
N PRO A 643 18.96 22.44 -118.78
CA PRO A 643 18.53 22.39 -120.16
C PRO A 643 19.20 21.25 -120.95
N ASP A 644 18.45 20.67 -121.86
CA ASP A 644 18.96 19.62 -122.75
C ASP A 644 19.78 20.21 -123.90
N VAL A 645 20.55 19.41 -124.61
CA VAL A 645 21.26 19.87 -125.84
C VAL A 645 20.24 20.06 -126.96
N ASP A 646 20.26 21.31 -127.57
CA ASP A 646 19.36 21.70 -128.64
C ASP A 646 19.55 20.85 -129.90
N ALA A 647 18.55 20.82 -130.75
CA ALA A 647 18.61 20.16 -132.01
C ALA A 647 19.73 20.77 -132.87
N GLY A 648 20.62 19.96 -133.46
CA GLY A 648 21.73 20.37 -134.21
C GLY A 648 23.02 20.72 -133.43
N LYS A 649 23.01 20.63 -132.08
CA LYS A 649 24.15 20.84 -131.23
C LYS A 649 24.60 19.50 -130.66
N THR A 650 25.91 19.35 -130.44
CA THR A 650 26.53 18.07 -129.90
C THR A 650 26.82 18.14 -128.40
N PHE A 651 26.89 19.30 -127.80
CA PHE A 651 27.20 19.49 -126.40
C PHE A 651 26.57 20.71 -125.86
N SER A 652 26.03 20.61 -124.65
CA SER A 652 25.43 21.69 -123.88
C SER A 652 25.89 21.64 -122.44
N ILE A 653 26.22 22.79 -121.84
CA ILE A 653 26.43 22.98 -120.46
C ILE A 653 25.28 23.83 -119.94
N GLY A 654 24.60 23.42 -118.98
CA GLY A 654 23.46 24.13 -118.42
C GLY A 654 23.50 24.24 -116.91
N VAL A 655 22.82 25.26 -116.45
CA VAL A 655 22.54 25.40 -114.98
C VAL A 655 21.04 25.34 -114.80
N GLY A 656 20.62 24.68 -113.78
CA GLY A 656 19.28 24.56 -113.35
C GLY A 656 19.14 25.03 -111.94
N THR A 657 18.05 25.52 -111.54
CA THR A 657 17.67 25.92 -110.15
C THR A 657 16.45 25.16 -109.78
N GLY A 658 16.45 24.65 -108.49
CA GLY A 658 15.30 23.98 -107.98
C GLY A 658 15.09 24.37 -106.50
N GLY A 659 13.87 24.41 -106.10
CA GLY A 659 13.48 24.70 -104.70
C GLY A 659 12.46 23.69 -104.24
N TYR A 660 12.56 23.27 -102.93
CA TYR A 660 11.60 22.39 -102.28
C TYR A 660 11.46 22.76 -100.75
N LEU A 661 10.25 23.11 -100.33
CA LEU A 661 9.94 23.50 -98.97
C LEU A 661 10.91 24.53 -98.35
N GLY A 662 11.35 25.56 -99.20
CA GLY A 662 12.22 26.61 -98.68
C GLY A 662 13.75 26.30 -98.88
N TYR A 663 14.13 25.08 -99.23
CA TYR A 663 15.51 24.73 -99.57
C TYR A 663 15.75 25.00 -101.09
N GLN A 664 16.85 25.64 -101.39
CA GLN A 664 17.22 25.97 -102.72
C GLN A 664 18.50 25.21 -103.13
N ALA A 665 18.60 24.89 -104.45
CA ALA A 665 19.76 24.22 -104.99
C ALA A 665 20.03 24.78 -106.40
N VAL A 666 21.26 24.73 -106.72
CA VAL A 666 21.74 25.01 -108.10
C VAL A 666 22.36 23.76 -108.65
N ALA A 667 22.05 23.40 -109.83
CA ALA A 667 22.63 22.30 -110.52
C ALA A 667 23.45 22.76 -111.73
N VAL A 668 24.58 22.14 -111.89
CA VAL A 668 25.41 22.32 -113.10
C VAL A 668 25.48 20.97 -113.78
N GLY A 669 25.29 20.94 -115.10
CA GLY A 669 25.38 19.70 -115.80
C GLY A 669 25.75 19.89 -117.28
N ALA A 670 26.07 18.86 -117.90
CA ALA A 670 26.36 18.80 -119.29
C ALA A 670 25.51 17.71 -119.96
N SER A 671 25.05 18.03 -121.13
CA SER A 671 24.31 17.12 -122.00
C SER A 671 25.11 16.98 -123.32
N ALA A 672 25.36 15.77 -123.79
CA ALA A 672 26.01 15.51 -125.04
C ALA A 672 25.17 14.59 -125.94
N ARG A 673 25.13 14.90 -127.21
CA ARG A 673 24.50 14.05 -128.19
C ARG A 673 25.62 13.25 -128.92
N LEU A 674 25.60 11.98 -128.74
CA LEU A 674 26.58 11.09 -129.39
C LEU A 674 25.90 10.41 -130.55
N GLY A 675 26.12 10.96 -131.75
CA GLY A 675 25.46 10.53 -132.97
C GLY A 675 24.03 11.09 -133.09
N GLN A 676 23.25 10.46 -133.92
CA GLN A 676 21.83 10.98 -134.10
C GLN A 676 20.88 10.50 -133.01
N ASN A 677 21.13 9.37 -132.35
CA ASN A 677 20.14 8.66 -131.50
C ASN A 677 20.50 8.61 -130.08
N LEU A 678 21.73 8.78 -129.65
CA LEU A 678 22.14 8.65 -128.24
C LEU A 678 22.44 9.98 -127.64
N LYS A 679 21.75 10.27 -126.53
CA LYS A 679 22.02 11.39 -125.62
C LYS A 679 22.51 10.93 -124.31
N VAL A 680 23.52 11.53 -123.78
CA VAL A 680 24.00 11.34 -122.38
C VAL A 680 23.96 12.66 -121.65
N ARG A 681 23.57 12.60 -120.41
CA ARG A 681 23.45 13.78 -119.56
C ARG A 681 24.10 13.47 -118.22
N VAL A 682 24.95 14.30 -117.73
CA VAL A 682 25.56 14.22 -116.41
C VAL A 682 25.39 15.58 -115.74
N GLY A 683 25.20 15.57 -114.50
CA GLY A 683 25.04 16.79 -113.68
C GLY A 683 25.20 16.56 -112.21
N ALA A 684 25.48 17.65 -111.55
CA ALA A 684 25.57 17.67 -110.15
C ALA A 684 24.72 18.82 -109.63
N GLY A 685 23.77 18.53 -108.76
CA GLY A 685 22.96 19.50 -108.06
C GLY A 685 23.57 19.76 -106.67
N ILE A 686 23.82 20.99 -106.34
CA ILE A 686 24.48 21.43 -105.13
C ILE A 686 23.44 22.24 -104.33
N SER A 687 23.19 21.78 -103.11
CA SER A 687 22.33 22.52 -102.11
C SER A 687 23.15 22.86 -100.90
N ALA A 688 22.59 23.56 -99.95
CA ALA A 688 23.27 23.94 -98.70
C ALA A 688 23.64 22.74 -97.81
N ALA A 689 23.00 21.57 -98.00
CA ALA A 689 23.20 20.40 -97.10
C ALA A 689 23.68 19.14 -97.88
N SER A 690 23.54 19.08 -99.22
CA SER A 690 23.89 17.87 -99.96
C SER A 690 24.23 18.18 -101.40
N THR A 691 25.07 17.37 -101.95
CA THR A 691 25.33 17.35 -103.38
C THR A 691 24.76 16.08 -103.99
N THR A 692 23.93 16.23 -105.02
CA THR A 692 23.31 15.12 -105.72
C THR A 692 23.90 15.05 -107.09
N TRP A 693 24.32 13.95 -107.60
CA TRP A 693 24.77 13.78 -108.97
C TRP A 693 23.88 12.79 -109.72
N GLY A 694 23.77 12.97 -110.86
CA GLY A 694 22.99 12.08 -111.70
C GLY A 694 23.57 11.98 -113.13
N ALA A 695 23.49 10.83 -113.69
CA ALA A 695 23.82 10.60 -115.08
C ALA A 695 22.65 9.83 -115.70
N GLY A 696 22.31 10.17 -116.92
CA GLY A 696 21.31 9.48 -117.68
C GLY A 696 21.68 9.39 -119.16
N ALA A 697 21.28 8.36 -119.77
CA ALA A 697 21.41 8.18 -121.18
C ALA A 697 20.05 7.86 -121.79
N SER A 698 19.70 8.48 -122.91
CA SER A 698 18.50 8.17 -123.72
C SER A 698 18.85 7.83 -125.14
N TYR A 699 18.32 6.78 -125.61
CA TYR A 699 18.41 6.39 -127.00
C TYR A 699 17.04 6.50 -127.64
N SER A 700 17.01 7.23 -128.77
CA SER A 700 15.77 7.47 -129.49
C SER A 700 15.91 6.85 -130.95
N TRP A 701 14.93 6.07 -131.30
CA TRP A 701 14.95 5.42 -132.62
C TRP A 701 13.88 5.96 -133.53
#